data_c72d399a2df2595908d9997524946053
#
_entry.id   c72d399a2df2595908d9997524946053
#
_cell.length_a   1.000
_cell.length_b   1.000
_cell.length_c   1.000
_cell.angle_alpha   90.00
_cell.angle_beta   90.00
_cell.angle_gamma   90.00
#
_symmetry.space_group_name_H-M   'P 1'
#
loop_
_entity.id
_entity.type
_entity.pdbx_description
1 polymer ?
#
loop_
_entity_poly.entity_id
_entity_poly.type
_entity_poly.pdbx_seq_one_letter_code
_entity_poly.pdbx_strand_id
1 'polypeptide(L)'
;MTAVLIIGAGADDLQHGSELDQATVEVASALKKHGLETILLSDNPFSYALDDDRVINHPVVAPLGVKQVVDLINRFEPTMIIPTLGSRHSFELVQAVSETGIFQERGIHYCGVPEATVRQVNNPVLLSQTLKQLGASTKLIRTVSDFQGAADLVAQVGYPVIVRAALPKKQAPRRIVHDSRELQNAVAAGIQESRAGQVMVQQSLAGLKEIEVLVMRDSSGTMMNLAMVENLDPIGIHAGDSVAVTPAQTLMDREIQDIRNVAFAITRRLRIVGVNHVQFALDQEHQRFYVIKNSPYFDRIASFVEVATGYPVATVCGHLYAGQLLRNIKLGPNYSRHLALTEPVMDRTAVRLPTFPIESLPGQRWELQTEKQSVGSVIGIGRSFLEAIIKGAAAYYTPTNEQIIKAIATFSDDRLDERLIHPRPHRLLTLLEALARGYSSDELTELTKIDRYYFDQLKRRTDLVRRLYENQGSLDVLREAKYWGLSDDQIAQSWAISPQKVADMREEKQLHRVYKEVDPSAGEFDEHPHRFYATFETENESDATAGPRALIVGDGPRKLGNSTANDYVLAMIARELKHHQYQVVSHSNNPNSLLMTQWLSDKVYLEPMTEEAVASVARLERPDYAFVPAGKQELGRAIERVSPTTKVVVIEATQIPKNVVSSIPTLEFNGLFDGQVVYQLGVTGELKDQGVGKYQTLAKRYPAHLESDLATKVTATSERAISQHETPGLYQVLYQVDGDAEGVHEDVSPLTAPDIAFMTKVLGMNLTAIWVRLMIGRFSGQALVKASHEGSDYHDAIYRAHFPYADYHLTNQKSAPATVIGAQIERANKGSEQ
;
A
#
# COMPACT_ATOMS: atom_id res chain seq x y z
N MET A 1 -7.79 33.68 5.15
CA MET A 1 -7.62 32.42 5.94
C MET A 1 -6.22 31.91 5.72
N THR A 2 -5.62 31.24 6.69
CA THR A 2 -4.29 30.66 6.52
C THR A 2 -4.39 29.43 5.63
N ALA A 3 -3.75 29.46 4.47
CA ALA A 3 -3.78 28.37 3.49
C ALA A 3 -2.50 27.52 3.57
N VAL A 4 -2.67 26.21 3.40
CA VAL A 4 -1.62 25.19 3.46
C VAL A 4 -1.54 24.47 2.13
N LEU A 5 -0.37 24.50 1.49
CA LEU A 5 -0.10 23.72 0.28
C LEU A 5 0.45 22.34 0.68
N ILE A 6 -0.24 21.30 0.29
CA ILE A 6 0.14 19.90 0.47
C ILE A 6 0.70 19.38 -0.85
N ILE A 7 1.92 18.89 -0.85
CA ILE A 7 2.51 18.14 -1.95
C ILE A 7 2.42 16.67 -1.57
N GLY A 8 1.45 15.95 -2.12
CA GLY A 8 1.19 14.63 -1.60
C GLY A 8 0.35 13.75 -2.49
N ALA A 9 0.05 12.56 -1.99
CA ALA A 9 -0.65 11.50 -2.69
C ALA A 9 -0.10 11.28 -4.12
N GLY A 10 1.24 11.34 -4.26
CA GLY A 10 1.96 11.30 -5.53
C GLY A 10 1.57 10.13 -6.42
N ALA A 11 2.08 10.13 -7.65
CA ALA A 11 1.85 9.05 -8.58
C ALA A 11 2.16 7.72 -7.93
N ASP A 12 1.27 6.77 -8.15
CA ASP A 12 1.41 5.43 -7.62
C ASP A 12 2.66 4.78 -8.22
N ASP A 13 3.60 4.39 -7.39
CA ASP A 13 4.83 3.71 -7.77
C ASP A 13 4.99 2.40 -6.99
N LEU A 14 6.05 1.64 -7.27
CA LEU A 14 6.31 0.39 -6.55
C LEU A 14 6.62 0.59 -5.06
N GLN A 15 7.10 1.75 -4.68
CA GLN A 15 7.52 2.02 -3.30
C GLN A 15 6.34 2.48 -2.44
N HIS A 16 5.39 3.20 -3.04
CA HIS A 16 4.29 3.86 -2.36
C HIS A 16 2.97 3.59 -3.10
N GLY A 17 1.90 3.51 -2.35
CA GLY A 17 0.55 3.29 -2.85
C GLY A 17 -0.48 4.14 -2.11
N SER A 18 -1.64 3.59 -1.87
CA SER A 18 -2.75 4.27 -1.19
C SER A 18 -2.44 4.74 0.24
N GLU A 19 -1.35 4.27 0.88
CA GLU A 19 -0.92 4.74 2.21
C GLU A 19 -0.63 6.24 2.27
N LEU A 20 -0.12 6.82 1.18
CA LEU A 20 0.10 8.27 1.11
C LEU A 20 -1.21 9.05 0.99
N ASP A 21 -2.18 8.49 0.29
CA ASP A 21 -3.52 9.09 0.18
C ASP A 21 -4.28 8.98 1.51
N GLN A 22 -4.21 7.83 2.20
CA GLN A 22 -4.73 7.65 3.56
C GLN A 22 -4.18 8.73 4.50
N ALA A 23 -2.85 8.88 4.57
CA ALA A 23 -2.22 9.88 5.41
C ALA A 23 -2.62 11.31 5.01
N THR A 24 -2.77 11.59 3.72
CA THR A 24 -3.21 12.91 3.22
C THR A 24 -4.64 13.23 3.68
N VAL A 25 -5.57 12.28 3.58
CA VAL A 25 -6.95 12.44 4.04
C VAL A 25 -6.99 12.78 5.54
N GLU A 26 -6.27 12.05 6.36
CA GLU A 26 -6.30 12.24 7.81
C GLU A 26 -5.60 13.53 8.26
N VAL A 27 -4.43 13.84 7.68
CA VAL A 27 -3.72 15.11 7.96
C VAL A 27 -4.57 16.31 7.54
N ALA A 28 -5.11 16.30 6.31
CA ALA A 28 -5.91 17.40 5.80
C ALA A 28 -7.21 17.59 6.60
N SER A 29 -7.89 16.50 6.97
CA SER A 29 -9.07 16.56 7.83
C SER A 29 -8.77 17.19 9.20
N ALA A 30 -7.62 16.88 9.80
CA ALA A 30 -7.19 17.49 11.05
C ALA A 30 -6.86 18.99 10.88
N LEU A 31 -6.19 19.38 9.79
CA LEU A 31 -5.92 20.81 9.48
C LEU A 31 -7.22 21.60 9.33
N LYS A 32 -8.20 21.08 8.63
CA LYS A 32 -9.52 21.73 8.47
C LYS A 32 -10.25 21.92 9.80
N LYS A 33 -10.17 20.99 10.74
CA LYS A 33 -10.73 21.15 12.10
C LYS A 33 -10.13 22.36 12.83
N HIS A 34 -8.91 22.79 12.45
CA HIS A 34 -8.27 24.01 12.97
C HIS A 34 -8.51 25.27 12.10
N GLY A 35 -9.43 25.20 11.13
CA GLY A 35 -9.79 26.33 10.27
C GLY A 35 -8.75 26.68 9.21
N LEU A 36 -7.83 25.77 8.90
CA LEU A 36 -6.85 25.94 7.85
C LEU A 36 -7.44 25.53 6.50
N GLU A 37 -7.17 26.34 5.48
CA GLU A 37 -7.56 26.07 4.10
C GLU A 37 -6.53 25.15 3.44
N THR A 38 -6.96 24.05 2.82
CA THR A 38 -6.08 23.02 2.26
C THR A 38 -6.05 23.06 0.75
N ILE A 39 -4.87 23.12 0.17
CA ILE A 39 -4.59 23.03 -1.27
C ILE A 39 -3.78 21.75 -1.47
N LEU A 40 -4.26 20.84 -2.31
CA LEU A 40 -3.56 19.59 -2.61
C LEU A 40 -3.11 19.58 -4.07
N LEU A 41 -1.80 19.43 -4.29
CA LEU A 41 -1.23 19.09 -5.58
C LEU A 41 -0.91 17.61 -5.64
N SER A 42 -1.52 16.89 -6.57
CA SER A 42 -1.24 15.48 -6.86
C SER A 42 -1.37 15.21 -8.35
N ASP A 43 -0.57 14.32 -8.89
CA ASP A 43 -0.71 13.79 -10.25
C ASP A 43 -1.42 12.43 -10.31
N ASN A 44 -1.79 11.87 -9.14
CA ASN A 44 -2.51 10.60 -9.02
C ASN A 44 -4.02 10.79 -9.17
N PRO A 45 -4.64 10.35 -10.28
CA PRO A 45 -6.10 10.48 -10.50
C PRO A 45 -6.92 9.60 -9.54
N PHE A 46 -6.31 8.61 -8.91
CA PHE A 46 -6.95 7.69 -7.96
C PHE A 46 -6.88 8.18 -6.52
N SER A 47 -6.36 9.39 -6.27
CA SER A 47 -6.38 9.97 -4.93
C SER A 47 -7.80 10.33 -4.52
N TYR A 48 -8.30 9.70 -3.47
CA TYR A 48 -9.59 9.99 -2.85
C TYR A 48 -9.66 11.43 -2.32
N ALA A 49 -8.54 11.93 -1.77
CA ALA A 49 -8.47 13.27 -1.21
C ALA A 49 -8.82 14.37 -2.23
N LEU A 50 -8.56 14.14 -3.53
CA LEU A 50 -8.90 15.08 -4.60
C LEU A 50 -10.41 15.21 -4.87
N ASP A 51 -11.21 14.23 -4.44
CA ASP A 51 -12.65 14.16 -4.72
C ASP A 51 -13.51 14.34 -3.47
N ASP A 52 -12.91 14.64 -2.31
CA ASP A 52 -13.65 14.93 -1.09
C ASP A 52 -13.43 16.38 -0.62
N ASP A 53 -14.41 17.24 -0.92
CA ASP A 53 -14.42 18.67 -0.55
C ASP A 53 -14.45 18.90 0.98
N ARG A 54 -14.85 17.88 1.75
CA ARG A 54 -14.77 17.90 3.22
C ARG A 54 -13.33 17.77 3.70
N VAL A 55 -12.42 17.25 2.86
CA VAL A 55 -11.00 17.03 3.16
C VAL A 55 -10.14 18.13 2.54
N ILE A 56 -10.30 18.42 1.26
CA ILE A 56 -9.50 19.38 0.50
C ILE A 56 -10.39 20.52 -0.01
N ASN A 57 -9.94 21.78 0.18
CA ASN A 57 -10.63 22.96 -0.33
C ASN A 57 -10.33 23.20 -1.82
N HIS A 58 -9.06 23.02 -2.20
CA HIS A 58 -8.59 23.27 -3.56
C HIS A 58 -7.82 22.05 -4.08
N PRO A 59 -8.51 21.06 -4.67
CA PRO A 59 -7.86 19.94 -5.33
C PRO A 59 -7.26 20.36 -6.67
N VAL A 60 -5.99 19.98 -6.91
CA VAL A 60 -5.30 20.26 -8.17
C VAL A 60 -4.65 18.99 -8.68
N VAL A 61 -5.13 18.50 -9.81
CA VAL A 61 -4.51 17.38 -10.54
C VAL A 61 -3.55 17.95 -11.58
N ALA A 62 -2.26 17.78 -11.37
CA ALA A 62 -1.23 18.23 -12.30
C ALA A 62 0.08 17.48 -12.04
N PRO A 63 0.99 17.38 -13.04
CA PRO A 63 2.30 16.81 -12.84
C PRO A 63 3.06 17.48 -11.68
N LEU A 64 3.77 16.69 -10.89
CA LEU A 64 4.57 17.19 -9.77
C LEU A 64 5.86 17.86 -10.28
N GLY A 65 5.81 19.15 -10.52
CA GLY A 65 6.94 19.95 -11.06
C GLY A 65 7.08 21.31 -10.41
N VAL A 66 8.29 21.90 -10.54
CA VAL A 66 8.62 23.23 -9.96
C VAL A 66 7.67 24.29 -10.45
N LYS A 67 7.40 24.31 -11.77
CA LYS A 67 6.49 25.30 -12.38
C LYS A 67 5.10 25.23 -11.78
N GLN A 68 4.52 24.04 -11.66
CA GLN A 68 3.18 23.84 -11.11
C GLN A 68 3.09 24.31 -9.67
N VAL A 69 4.10 23.98 -8.84
CA VAL A 69 4.13 24.47 -7.44
C VAL A 69 4.22 26.00 -7.39
N VAL A 70 5.07 26.63 -8.20
CA VAL A 70 5.20 28.09 -8.28
C VAL A 70 3.88 28.74 -8.75
N ASP A 71 3.21 28.17 -9.76
CA ASP A 71 1.91 28.65 -10.25
C ASP A 71 0.84 28.59 -9.14
N LEU A 72 0.81 27.51 -8.35
CA LEU A 72 -0.11 27.39 -7.22
C LEU A 72 0.20 28.37 -6.09
N ILE A 73 1.49 28.61 -5.78
CA ILE A 73 1.90 29.63 -4.81
C ILE A 73 1.39 31.00 -5.23
N ASN A 74 1.54 31.36 -6.51
CA ASN A 74 1.09 32.66 -7.02
C ASN A 74 -0.44 32.79 -7.08
N ARG A 75 -1.16 31.65 -7.28
CA ARG A 75 -2.62 31.63 -7.37
C ARG A 75 -3.33 31.67 -6.03
N PHE A 76 -2.83 30.90 -5.05
CA PHE A 76 -3.52 30.67 -3.78
C PHE A 76 -2.83 31.34 -2.59
N GLU A 77 -1.63 31.87 -2.76
CA GLU A 77 -0.82 32.57 -1.74
C GLU A 77 -0.75 31.79 -0.39
N PRO A 78 -0.38 30.46 -0.41
CA PRO A 78 -0.30 29.70 0.81
C PRO A 78 0.77 30.28 1.74
N THR A 79 0.51 30.19 3.05
CA THR A 79 1.50 30.63 4.07
C THR A 79 2.34 29.48 4.58
N MET A 80 1.92 28.24 4.31
CA MET A 80 2.59 27.02 4.76
C MET A 80 2.65 25.97 3.65
N ILE A 81 3.70 25.13 3.70
CA ILE A 81 3.86 23.97 2.81
C ILE A 81 4.15 22.71 3.62
N ILE A 82 3.51 21.60 3.26
CA ILE A 82 3.73 20.27 3.86
C ILE A 82 4.41 19.36 2.82
N PRO A 83 5.71 19.05 3.00
CA PRO A 83 6.46 18.19 2.08
C PRO A 83 6.40 16.69 2.45
N THR A 84 5.75 16.32 3.57
CA THR A 84 5.88 15.00 4.18
C THR A 84 4.92 13.93 3.66
N LEU A 85 3.97 14.28 2.79
CA LEU A 85 2.89 13.42 2.32
C LEU A 85 3.06 12.88 0.89
N GLY A 86 4.14 13.21 0.21
CA GLY A 86 4.46 12.75 -1.16
C GLY A 86 5.77 11.97 -1.25
N SER A 87 6.16 11.29 -0.18
CA SER A 87 7.39 10.50 -0.10
C SER A 87 8.67 11.33 -0.29
N ARG A 88 9.76 10.68 -0.67
CA ARG A 88 11.03 11.35 -1.00
C ARG A 88 10.89 12.31 -2.18
N HIS A 89 10.03 11.99 -3.15
CA HIS A 89 9.86 12.82 -4.35
C HIS A 89 9.38 14.23 -4.00
N SER A 90 8.43 14.38 -3.07
CA SER A 90 7.99 15.71 -2.62
C SER A 90 9.08 16.50 -1.89
N PHE A 91 9.97 15.81 -1.17
CA PHE A 91 11.15 16.47 -0.54
C PHE A 91 12.11 17.02 -1.58
N GLU A 92 12.40 16.26 -2.63
CA GLU A 92 13.26 16.72 -3.72
C GLU A 92 12.63 17.89 -4.49
N LEU A 93 11.32 17.80 -4.76
CA LEU A 93 10.56 18.86 -5.43
C LEU A 93 10.54 20.15 -4.60
N VAL A 94 10.21 20.07 -3.32
CA VAL A 94 10.15 21.24 -2.43
C VAL A 94 11.53 21.88 -2.28
N GLN A 95 12.61 21.12 -2.25
CA GLN A 95 13.98 21.66 -2.29
C GLN A 95 14.24 22.44 -3.58
N ALA A 96 13.90 21.86 -4.73
CA ALA A 96 14.09 22.53 -6.04
C ALA A 96 13.25 23.82 -6.16
N VAL A 97 12.03 23.85 -5.60
CA VAL A 97 11.21 25.06 -5.52
C VAL A 97 11.85 26.10 -4.59
N SER A 98 12.39 25.69 -3.43
CA SER A 98 13.09 26.59 -2.51
C SER A 98 14.29 27.29 -3.16
N GLU A 99 15.01 26.58 -4.02
CA GLU A 99 16.17 27.13 -4.76
C GLU A 99 15.79 28.27 -5.73
N THR A 100 14.50 28.42 -6.09
CA THR A 100 14.01 29.60 -6.86
C THR A 100 13.89 30.87 -6.02
N GLY A 101 13.93 30.79 -4.69
CA GLY A 101 13.76 31.92 -3.78
C GLY A 101 12.31 32.26 -3.43
N ILE A 102 11.32 31.64 -4.04
CA ILE A 102 9.90 32.02 -3.90
C ILE A 102 9.39 31.85 -2.46
N PHE A 103 9.88 30.90 -1.70
CA PHE A 103 9.43 30.70 -0.31
C PHE A 103 9.82 31.85 0.59
N GLN A 104 11.04 32.38 0.44
CA GLN A 104 11.51 33.55 1.18
C GLN A 104 10.76 34.81 0.72
N GLU A 105 10.60 35.00 -0.59
CA GLU A 105 9.86 36.12 -1.17
C GLU A 105 8.42 36.22 -0.67
N ARG A 106 7.72 35.07 -0.58
CA ARG A 106 6.31 34.98 -0.18
C ARG A 106 6.11 34.70 1.32
N GLY A 107 7.18 34.54 2.10
CA GLY A 107 7.10 34.21 3.53
C GLY A 107 6.47 32.84 3.84
N ILE A 108 6.68 31.84 2.99
CA ILE A 108 6.10 30.50 3.16
C ILE A 108 6.92 29.71 4.16
N HIS A 109 6.25 29.13 5.15
CA HIS A 109 6.86 28.31 6.19
C HIS A 109 6.70 26.82 5.91
N TYR A 110 7.75 26.05 6.22
CA TYR A 110 7.69 24.60 6.16
C TYR A 110 6.96 24.03 7.38
N CYS A 111 6.00 23.15 7.16
CA CYS A 111 5.34 22.38 8.21
C CYS A 111 6.03 21.03 8.43
N GLY A 112 6.21 20.67 9.68
CA GLY A 112 6.73 19.36 10.07
C GLY A 112 8.24 19.26 10.00
N VAL A 113 8.85 19.66 8.89
CA VAL A 113 10.29 19.49 8.66
C VAL A 113 10.91 20.82 8.21
N PRO A 114 11.89 21.40 8.95
CA PRO A 114 12.56 22.64 8.52
C PRO A 114 13.29 22.49 7.19
N GLU A 115 13.38 23.58 6.42
CA GLU A 115 14.10 23.61 5.13
C GLU A 115 15.52 23.04 5.21
N ALA A 116 16.28 23.44 6.25
CA ALA A 116 17.64 22.92 6.47
C ALA A 116 17.67 21.39 6.62
N THR A 117 16.64 20.80 7.21
CA THR A 117 16.51 19.36 7.38
C THR A 117 16.15 18.68 6.06
N VAL A 118 15.30 19.29 5.22
CA VAL A 118 15.02 18.78 3.87
C VAL A 118 16.31 18.65 3.07
N ARG A 119 17.16 19.68 3.08
CA ARG A 119 18.48 19.67 2.42
C ARG A 119 19.42 18.60 3.00
N GLN A 120 19.43 18.42 4.34
CA GLN A 120 20.26 17.42 5.00
C GLN A 120 19.84 15.98 4.64
N VAL A 121 18.54 15.70 4.65
CA VAL A 121 18.00 14.36 4.34
C VAL A 121 18.21 14.00 2.87
N ASN A 122 18.08 14.96 1.96
CA ASN A 122 18.31 14.75 0.54
C ASN A 122 19.82 14.59 0.20
N ASN A 123 20.73 14.97 1.11
CA ASN A 123 22.17 14.87 0.91
C ASN A 123 22.79 13.82 1.87
N PRO A 124 23.15 12.61 1.38
CA PRO A 124 23.70 11.55 2.23
C PRO A 124 24.98 11.94 2.98
N VAL A 125 25.81 12.83 2.40
CA VAL A 125 27.06 13.30 3.04
C VAL A 125 26.74 14.18 4.25
N LEU A 126 25.84 15.16 4.08
CA LEU A 126 25.43 16.05 5.17
C LEU A 126 24.73 15.26 6.29
N LEU A 127 23.87 14.32 5.94
CA LEU A 127 23.22 13.45 6.91
C LEU A 127 24.25 12.62 7.69
N SER A 128 25.20 11.99 7.01
CA SER A 128 26.27 11.21 7.65
C SER A 128 27.12 12.06 8.60
N GLN A 129 27.45 13.32 8.23
CA GLN A 129 28.16 14.25 9.11
C GLN A 129 27.35 14.58 10.38
N THR A 130 26.06 14.83 10.22
CA THR A 130 25.14 15.11 11.34
C THR A 130 25.07 13.91 12.28
N LEU A 131 24.94 12.69 11.75
CA LEU A 131 24.89 11.45 12.54
C LEU A 131 26.19 11.22 13.32
N LYS A 132 27.35 11.46 12.68
CA LYS A 132 28.67 11.38 13.35
C LYS A 132 28.81 12.39 14.50
N GLN A 133 28.31 13.63 14.33
CA GLN A 133 28.31 14.63 15.39
C GLN A 133 27.46 14.21 16.61
N LEU A 134 26.46 13.38 16.41
CA LEU A 134 25.65 12.79 17.47
C LEU A 134 26.28 11.54 18.11
N GLY A 135 27.46 11.12 17.65
CA GLY A 135 28.08 9.88 18.08
C GLY A 135 27.37 8.61 17.56
N ALA A 136 26.42 8.76 16.63
CA ALA A 136 25.75 7.63 16.03
C ALA A 136 26.67 6.92 15.03
N SER A 137 26.80 5.61 15.17
CA SER A 137 27.55 4.80 14.21
C SER A 137 26.84 4.79 12.87
N THR A 138 27.58 5.05 11.80
CA THR A 138 27.10 4.96 10.43
C THR A 138 28.03 4.06 9.63
N LYS A 139 27.48 3.41 8.59
CA LYS A 139 28.33 2.69 7.65
C LYS A 139 29.39 3.61 7.07
N LEU A 140 30.63 3.13 6.98
CA LEU A 140 31.70 3.88 6.34
C LEU A 140 31.47 3.95 4.82
N ILE A 141 31.50 5.19 4.31
CA ILE A 141 31.33 5.47 2.88
C ILE A 141 32.49 6.38 2.46
N ARG A 142 33.14 6.07 1.34
CA ARG A 142 34.16 6.89 0.73
C ARG A 142 33.95 7.00 -0.76
N THR A 143 34.04 8.19 -1.31
CA THR A 143 34.09 8.43 -2.75
C THR A 143 35.55 8.43 -3.16
N VAL A 144 35.87 7.58 -4.16
CA VAL A 144 37.24 7.38 -4.63
C VAL A 144 37.30 7.41 -6.16
N SER A 145 38.48 7.75 -6.71
CA SER A 145 38.69 7.84 -8.14
C SER A 145 39.51 6.67 -8.69
N ASP A 146 40.02 5.78 -7.81
CA ASP A 146 40.91 4.69 -8.15
C ASP A 146 40.74 3.48 -7.23
N PHE A 147 41.45 2.41 -7.57
CA PHE A 147 41.46 1.16 -6.81
C PHE A 147 42.10 1.33 -5.44
N GLN A 148 43.22 2.12 -5.33
CA GLN A 148 43.94 2.25 -4.07
C GLN A 148 43.07 2.88 -2.99
N GLY A 149 42.34 3.97 -3.32
CA GLY A 149 41.42 4.59 -2.41
C GLY A 149 40.29 3.65 -1.95
N ALA A 150 39.85 2.73 -2.81
CA ALA A 150 38.90 1.70 -2.46
C ALA A 150 39.52 0.64 -1.51
N ALA A 151 40.74 0.17 -1.82
CA ALA A 151 41.45 -0.78 -0.99
C ALA A 151 41.76 -0.26 0.41
N ASP A 152 42.07 1.04 0.54
CA ASP A 152 42.27 1.70 1.84
C ASP A 152 41.02 1.71 2.72
N LEU A 153 39.83 1.77 2.11
CA LEU A 153 38.58 1.62 2.87
C LEU A 153 38.37 0.15 3.30
N VAL A 154 38.60 -0.76 2.38
CA VAL A 154 38.45 -2.21 2.66
C VAL A 154 39.41 -2.65 3.77
N ALA A 155 40.62 -2.11 3.83
CA ALA A 155 41.55 -2.39 4.93
C ALA A 155 40.99 -1.97 6.32
N GLN A 156 40.08 -1.00 6.35
CA GLN A 156 39.44 -0.54 7.61
C GLN A 156 38.17 -1.34 7.98
N VAL A 157 37.38 -1.77 6.99
CA VAL A 157 36.04 -2.34 7.23
C VAL A 157 35.93 -3.82 6.92
N GLY A 158 36.91 -4.39 6.22
CA GLY A 158 36.83 -5.76 5.69
C GLY A 158 35.90 -5.93 4.49
N TYR A 159 35.84 -7.14 3.97
CA TYR A 159 34.83 -7.57 3.01
C TYR A 159 33.60 -8.16 3.73
N PRO A 160 32.41 -8.14 3.10
CA PRO A 160 32.09 -7.55 1.78
C PRO A 160 31.95 -6.01 1.84
N VAL A 161 32.16 -5.36 0.69
CA VAL A 161 31.88 -3.95 0.47
C VAL A 161 30.95 -3.77 -0.72
N ILE A 162 30.29 -2.62 -0.80
CA ILE A 162 29.38 -2.27 -1.90
C ILE A 162 30.03 -1.15 -2.72
N VAL A 163 30.15 -1.36 -4.04
CA VAL A 163 30.69 -0.39 -4.99
C VAL A 163 29.58 0.08 -5.93
N ARG A 164 29.47 1.40 -6.13
CA ARG A 164 28.54 2.02 -7.09
C ARG A 164 29.10 3.29 -7.69
N ALA A 165 28.68 3.67 -8.90
CA ALA A 165 29.04 4.95 -9.50
C ALA A 165 28.57 6.13 -8.61
N ALA A 166 29.43 7.12 -8.38
CA ALA A 166 29.12 8.27 -7.52
C ALA A 166 28.04 9.19 -8.13
N LEU A 167 28.15 9.46 -9.43
CA LEU A 167 27.18 10.19 -10.24
C LEU A 167 26.90 9.38 -11.52
N PRO A 168 25.93 8.48 -11.51
CA PRO A 168 25.73 7.57 -12.64
C PRO A 168 25.22 8.30 -13.89
N LYS A 169 25.72 7.87 -15.06
CA LYS A 169 25.25 8.34 -16.37
C LYS A 169 23.85 7.86 -16.71
N LYS A 170 23.54 6.63 -16.24
CA LYS A 170 22.24 5.96 -16.29
C LYS A 170 22.05 5.24 -14.97
N GLN A 171 20.92 4.56 -14.76
CA GLN A 171 20.76 3.68 -13.61
C GLN A 171 21.93 2.69 -13.58
N ALA A 172 22.77 2.78 -12.54
CA ALA A 172 23.95 1.95 -12.40
C ALA A 172 23.78 0.95 -11.24
N PRO A 173 24.18 -0.32 -11.43
CA PRO A 173 23.99 -1.35 -10.42
C PRO A 173 24.85 -1.11 -9.19
N ARG A 174 24.40 -1.58 -8.05
CA ARG A 174 25.21 -1.76 -6.84
C ARG A 174 25.89 -3.10 -6.93
N ARG A 175 27.21 -3.15 -6.74
CA ARG A 175 28.00 -4.37 -6.79
C ARG A 175 28.46 -4.73 -5.40
N ILE A 176 28.04 -5.89 -4.90
CA ILE A 176 28.60 -6.48 -3.67
C ILE A 176 29.89 -7.16 -4.06
N VAL A 177 30.94 -6.91 -3.29
CA VAL A 177 32.32 -7.31 -3.58
C VAL A 177 32.87 -8.06 -2.39
N HIS A 178 33.35 -9.28 -2.63
CA HIS A 178 33.78 -10.19 -1.57
C HIS A 178 35.32 -10.37 -1.52
N ASP A 179 36.02 -9.93 -2.55
CA ASP A 179 37.47 -10.05 -2.62
C ASP A 179 38.14 -8.90 -3.40
N SER A 180 39.49 -8.88 -3.42
CA SER A 180 40.28 -7.82 -4.05
C SER A 180 40.14 -7.80 -5.58
N ARG A 181 39.91 -8.95 -6.22
CA ARG A 181 39.76 -9.06 -7.68
C ARG A 181 38.40 -8.50 -8.11
N GLU A 182 37.35 -8.86 -7.38
CA GLU A 182 36.00 -8.27 -7.58
C GLU A 182 36.01 -6.76 -7.34
N LEU A 183 36.74 -6.29 -6.31
CA LEU A 183 36.91 -4.87 -6.02
C LEU A 183 37.52 -4.11 -7.20
N GLN A 184 38.57 -4.63 -7.79
CA GLN A 184 39.22 -4.01 -8.93
C GLN A 184 38.29 -3.89 -10.13
N ASN A 185 37.55 -4.96 -10.45
CA ASN A 185 36.59 -4.97 -11.54
C ASN A 185 35.42 -4.01 -11.28
N ALA A 186 34.86 -4.02 -10.07
CA ALA A 186 33.75 -3.16 -9.71
C ALA A 186 34.10 -1.66 -9.71
N VAL A 187 35.31 -1.31 -9.24
CA VAL A 187 35.83 0.08 -9.28
C VAL A 187 36.02 0.53 -10.72
N ALA A 188 36.68 -0.27 -11.56
CA ALA A 188 36.92 0.06 -12.97
C ALA A 188 35.59 0.28 -13.74
N ALA A 189 34.61 -0.63 -13.57
CA ALA A 189 33.29 -0.50 -14.18
C ALA A 189 32.54 0.72 -13.68
N GLY A 190 32.49 0.93 -12.36
CA GLY A 190 31.80 2.07 -11.75
C GLY A 190 32.38 3.44 -12.15
N ILE A 191 33.68 3.56 -12.34
CA ILE A 191 34.32 4.78 -12.85
C ILE A 191 33.83 5.08 -14.27
N GLN A 192 33.75 4.06 -15.15
CA GLN A 192 33.24 4.23 -16.52
C GLN A 192 31.74 4.64 -16.53
N GLU A 193 30.96 4.13 -15.61
CA GLU A 193 29.53 4.45 -15.47
C GLU A 193 29.28 5.82 -14.83
N SER A 194 30.26 6.41 -14.16
CA SER A 194 30.14 7.69 -13.46
C SER A 194 30.40 8.89 -14.38
N ARG A 195 29.59 9.94 -14.25
CA ARG A 195 29.84 11.25 -14.90
C ARG A 195 31.04 11.96 -14.31
N ALA A 196 31.33 11.73 -13.03
CA ALA A 196 32.44 12.32 -12.31
C ALA A 196 33.72 11.47 -12.35
N GLY A 197 33.71 10.29 -12.99
CA GLY A 197 34.85 9.37 -12.95
C GLY A 197 35.18 8.85 -11.53
N GLN A 198 34.19 8.76 -10.67
CA GLN A 198 34.33 8.37 -9.26
C GLN A 198 33.32 7.28 -8.89
N VAL A 199 33.71 6.46 -7.91
CA VAL A 199 32.85 5.46 -7.30
C VAL A 199 32.68 5.72 -5.81
N MET A 200 31.52 5.36 -5.29
CA MET A 200 31.28 5.27 -3.86
C MET A 200 31.52 3.83 -3.42
N VAL A 201 32.45 3.65 -2.50
CA VAL A 201 32.71 2.38 -1.82
C VAL A 201 32.15 2.50 -0.41
N GLN A 202 31.35 1.54 0.01
CA GLN A 202 30.73 1.54 1.34
C GLN A 202 30.85 0.19 2.02
N GLN A 203 30.97 0.22 3.34
CA GLN A 203 30.86 -0.94 4.21
C GLN A 203 29.55 -1.68 3.94
N SER A 204 29.59 -2.98 3.75
CA SER A 204 28.39 -3.83 3.73
C SER A 204 27.96 -4.12 5.16
N LEU A 205 26.67 -4.02 5.41
CA LEU A 205 26.02 -4.44 6.66
C LEU A 205 25.15 -5.67 6.43
N ALA A 206 25.35 -6.36 5.30
CA ALA A 206 24.59 -7.57 4.96
C ALA A 206 24.73 -8.64 6.05
N GLY A 207 23.63 -9.30 6.35
CA GLY A 207 23.57 -10.34 7.38
C GLY A 207 23.27 -9.82 8.80
N LEU A 208 23.33 -8.50 9.04
CA LEU A 208 22.93 -7.91 10.31
C LEU A 208 21.42 -7.79 10.41
N LYS A 209 20.89 -7.79 11.64
CA LYS A 209 19.46 -7.65 11.90
C LYS A 209 18.98 -6.24 11.55
N GLU A 210 17.82 -6.12 10.89
CA GLU A 210 17.25 -4.82 10.53
C GLU A 210 16.12 -4.44 11.49
N ILE A 211 16.25 -3.25 12.10
CA ILE A 211 15.27 -2.67 13.04
C ILE A 211 14.81 -1.32 12.51
N GLU A 212 13.51 -1.10 12.53
CA GLU A 212 12.88 0.15 12.12
C GLU A 212 12.19 0.78 13.33
N VAL A 213 12.39 2.08 13.55
CA VAL A 213 11.83 2.83 14.69
C VAL A 213 11.01 3.99 14.15
N LEU A 214 9.76 4.09 14.56
CA LEU A 214 8.91 5.23 14.25
C LEU A 214 8.79 6.15 15.48
N VAL A 215 9.34 7.36 15.38
CA VAL A 215 9.31 8.39 16.42
C VAL A 215 8.31 9.47 16.05
N MET A 216 7.59 9.98 17.04
CA MET A 216 6.79 11.21 16.92
C MET A 216 7.35 12.30 17.84
N ARG A 217 7.34 13.55 17.36
CA ARG A 217 7.82 14.71 18.11
C ARG A 217 6.93 15.93 17.86
N ASP A 218 6.65 16.71 18.92
CA ASP A 218 5.99 18.01 18.83
C ASP A 218 6.97 19.19 18.80
N SER A 219 6.46 20.38 18.58
CA SER A 219 7.25 21.61 18.51
C SER A 219 7.89 22.02 19.85
N SER A 220 7.35 21.57 20.99
CA SER A 220 7.95 21.81 22.31
C SER A 220 9.14 20.89 22.61
N GLY A 221 9.31 19.84 21.81
CA GLY A 221 10.37 18.85 21.97
C GLY A 221 9.95 17.57 22.68
N THR A 222 8.68 17.43 23.07
CA THR A 222 8.12 16.16 23.57
C THR A 222 8.20 15.11 22.47
N MET A 223 8.75 13.94 22.79
CA MET A 223 8.94 12.84 21.85
C MET A 223 8.45 11.53 22.45
N MET A 224 8.03 10.63 21.55
CA MET A 224 7.61 9.29 21.92
C MET A 224 8.00 8.29 20.83
N ASN A 225 8.20 7.06 21.23
CA ASN A 225 8.35 5.91 20.33
C ASN A 225 6.97 5.36 20.02
N LEU A 226 6.55 5.39 18.75
CA LEU A 226 5.26 4.82 18.34
C LEU A 226 5.32 3.31 18.20
N ALA A 227 6.41 2.79 17.66
CA ALA A 227 6.71 1.38 17.59
C ALA A 227 8.16 1.11 17.22
N MET A 228 8.63 -0.07 17.60
CA MET A 228 9.85 -0.69 17.10
C MET A 228 9.46 -1.92 16.30
N VAL A 229 9.89 -1.95 15.05
CA VAL A 229 9.56 -2.99 14.06
C VAL A 229 10.83 -3.77 13.75
N GLU A 230 10.76 -5.08 13.82
CA GLU A 230 11.84 -5.99 13.46
C GLU A 230 11.55 -6.65 12.11
N ASN A 231 12.50 -6.63 11.19
CA ASN A 231 12.42 -7.37 9.94
C ASN A 231 12.98 -8.78 10.12
N LEU A 232 12.24 -9.77 9.60
CA LEU A 232 12.61 -11.19 9.71
C LEU A 232 13.92 -11.49 8.97
N ASP A 233 14.00 -11.01 7.73
CA ASP A 233 15.21 -11.20 6.91
C ASP A 233 16.28 -10.17 7.30
N PRO A 234 17.56 -10.57 7.24
CA PRO A 234 18.68 -9.69 7.56
C PRO A 234 18.87 -8.63 6.47
N ILE A 235 19.67 -7.60 6.79
CA ILE A 235 20.12 -6.61 5.81
C ILE A 235 20.79 -7.29 4.62
N GLY A 236 20.44 -6.86 3.44
CA GLY A 236 20.77 -7.46 2.15
C GLY A 236 19.50 -7.66 1.31
N ILE A 237 18.38 -7.87 1.99
CA ILE A 237 17.03 -7.86 1.42
C ILE A 237 16.39 -6.50 1.75
N HIS A 238 15.63 -5.93 0.82
CA HIS A 238 14.92 -4.68 1.08
C HIS A 238 13.86 -4.87 2.16
N ALA A 239 13.81 -4.02 3.20
CA ALA A 239 12.86 -4.12 4.32
C ALA A 239 11.38 -4.23 3.88
N GLY A 240 11.02 -3.65 2.72
CA GLY A 240 9.71 -3.79 2.11
C GLY A 240 9.38 -5.20 1.63
N ASP A 241 10.40 -6.00 1.35
CA ASP A 241 10.30 -7.37 0.81
C ASP A 241 10.45 -8.44 1.90
N SER A 242 10.79 -8.03 3.13
CA SER A 242 10.84 -8.89 4.32
C SER A 242 9.52 -8.90 5.08
N VAL A 243 9.29 -9.96 5.86
CA VAL A 243 8.24 -9.98 6.89
C VAL A 243 8.67 -9.04 8.01
N ALA A 244 7.82 -8.08 8.36
CA ALA A 244 8.06 -7.16 9.47
C ALA A 244 7.13 -7.49 10.64
N VAL A 245 7.63 -7.40 11.87
CA VAL A 245 6.89 -7.72 13.09
C VAL A 245 7.00 -6.60 14.12
N THR A 246 5.89 -6.30 14.78
CA THR A 246 5.83 -5.37 15.91
C THR A 246 4.91 -5.93 17.01
N PRO A 247 5.27 -5.77 18.31
CA PRO A 247 6.56 -5.28 18.80
C PRO A 247 7.73 -6.19 18.40
N ALA A 248 8.96 -5.65 18.42
CA ALA A 248 10.16 -6.45 18.16
C ALA A 248 10.25 -7.64 19.12
N GLN A 249 10.59 -8.82 18.59
CA GLN A 249 10.47 -10.09 19.34
C GLN A 249 11.79 -10.57 19.93
N THR A 250 12.93 -10.15 19.36
CA THR A 250 14.24 -10.78 19.66
C THR A 250 15.26 -9.78 20.22
N LEU A 251 14.83 -8.56 20.57
CA LEU A 251 15.69 -7.54 21.13
C LEU A 251 15.73 -7.61 22.66
N MET A 252 16.92 -7.38 23.21
CA MET A 252 17.09 -7.16 24.65
C MET A 252 16.67 -5.73 25.02
N ASP A 253 16.23 -5.52 26.27
CA ASP A 253 15.82 -4.19 26.77
C ASP A 253 16.90 -3.14 26.55
N ARG A 254 18.17 -3.46 26.78
CA ARG A 254 19.29 -2.55 26.54
C ARG A 254 19.35 -2.11 25.06
N GLU A 255 19.18 -3.04 24.12
CA GLU A 255 19.20 -2.74 22.68
C GLU A 255 18.04 -1.83 22.30
N ILE A 256 16.84 -2.10 22.86
CA ILE A 256 15.65 -1.27 22.67
C ILE A 256 15.93 0.17 23.14
N GLN A 257 16.47 0.34 24.34
CA GLN A 257 16.74 1.66 24.93
C GLN A 257 17.81 2.41 24.13
N ASP A 258 18.90 1.75 23.78
CA ASP A 258 20.02 2.37 23.05
C ASP A 258 19.58 2.84 21.66
N ILE A 259 18.88 2.00 20.90
CA ILE A 259 18.33 2.32 19.56
C ILE A 259 17.32 3.48 19.67
N ARG A 260 16.40 3.41 20.63
CA ARG A 260 15.41 4.46 20.91
C ARG A 260 16.09 5.81 21.21
N ASN A 261 17.10 5.81 22.07
CA ASN A 261 17.83 7.04 22.46
C ASN A 261 18.49 7.70 21.24
N VAL A 262 19.09 6.91 20.34
CA VAL A 262 19.70 7.43 19.11
C VAL A 262 18.64 7.94 18.14
N ALA A 263 17.52 7.24 17.96
CA ALA A 263 16.40 7.71 17.14
C ALA A 263 15.85 9.05 17.65
N PHE A 264 15.72 9.22 18.97
CA PHE A 264 15.31 10.48 19.60
C PHE A 264 16.35 11.59 19.41
N ALA A 265 17.64 11.29 19.56
CA ALA A 265 18.71 12.27 19.34
C ALA A 265 18.72 12.78 17.90
N ILE A 266 18.54 11.91 16.91
CA ILE A 266 18.44 12.26 15.49
C ILE A 266 17.23 13.15 15.25
N THR A 267 16.04 12.74 15.72
CA THR A 267 14.78 13.47 15.55
C THR A 267 14.86 14.88 16.15
N ARG A 268 15.46 15.01 17.35
CA ARG A 268 15.70 16.29 18.01
C ARG A 268 16.67 17.15 17.21
N ARG A 269 17.79 16.59 16.77
CA ARG A 269 18.85 17.33 16.04
C ARG A 269 18.34 17.88 14.72
N LEU A 270 17.53 17.11 14.02
CA LEU A 270 16.89 17.50 12.76
C LEU A 270 15.64 18.36 12.97
N ARG A 271 15.24 18.66 14.22
CA ARG A 271 14.08 19.49 14.56
C ARG A 271 12.78 19.05 13.87
N ILE A 272 12.61 17.75 13.63
CA ILE A 272 11.42 17.21 13.00
C ILE A 272 10.23 17.39 13.94
N VAL A 273 9.08 17.81 13.40
CA VAL A 273 7.76 17.82 14.05
C VAL A 273 6.86 16.87 13.26
N GLY A 274 6.16 15.97 13.95
CA GLY A 274 5.45 14.85 13.34
C GLY A 274 6.31 13.58 13.39
N VAL A 275 6.20 12.73 12.37
CA VAL A 275 6.86 11.43 12.32
C VAL A 275 8.30 11.50 11.81
N ASN A 276 9.14 10.61 12.34
CA ASN A 276 10.46 10.31 11.81
C ASN A 276 10.70 8.80 11.86
N HIS A 277 10.92 8.19 10.71
CA HIS A 277 11.28 6.80 10.57
C HIS A 277 12.79 6.64 10.46
N VAL A 278 13.39 5.88 11.38
CA VAL A 278 14.83 5.62 11.44
C VAL A 278 15.07 4.12 11.32
N GLN A 279 15.94 3.71 10.40
CA GLN A 279 16.33 2.32 10.19
C GLN A 279 17.72 2.06 10.74
N PHE A 280 17.88 0.93 11.41
CA PHE A 280 19.11 0.49 12.06
C PHE A 280 19.53 -0.90 11.57
N ALA A 281 20.83 -1.10 11.48
CA ALA A 281 21.47 -2.41 11.39
C ALA A 281 22.01 -2.77 12.77
N LEU A 282 21.58 -3.88 13.35
CA LEU A 282 22.00 -4.34 14.68
C LEU A 282 22.92 -5.55 14.54
N ASP A 283 24.14 -5.41 15.07
CA ASP A 283 25.13 -6.44 15.27
C ASP A 283 25.08 -6.88 16.73
N GLN A 284 24.30 -7.91 17.01
CA GLN A 284 24.10 -8.39 18.39
C GLN A 284 25.36 -9.06 18.95
N GLU A 285 26.15 -9.71 18.10
CA GLU A 285 27.40 -10.38 18.49
C GLU A 285 28.42 -9.39 19.08
N HIS A 286 28.56 -8.21 18.42
CA HIS A 286 29.50 -7.18 18.84
C HIS A 286 28.85 -6.06 19.65
N GLN A 287 27.54 -6.17 19.98
CA GLN A 287 26.75 -5.17 20.70
C GLN A 287 26.85 -3.77 20.08
N ARG A 288 26.71 -3.70 18.74
CA ARG A 288 26.81 -2.47 17.95
C ARG A 288 25.59 -2.32 17.05
N PHE A 289 25.25 -1.09 16.73
CA PHE A 289 24.26 -0.80 15.72
C PHE A 289 24.68 0.39 14.86
N TYR A 290 24.13 0.45 13.64
CA TYR A 290 24.42 1.47 12.66
C TYR A 290 23.14 2.10 12.17
N VAL A 291 23.12 3.42 12.00
CA VAL A 291 22.00 4.10 11.34
C VAL A 291 22.17 3.95 9.82
N ILE A 292 21.18 3.37 9.15
CA ILE A 292 21.22 3.10 7.71
C ILE A 292 20.35 4.04 6.90
N LYS A 293 19.24 4.53 7.47
CA LYS A 293 18.30 5.45 6.81
C LYS A 293 17.55 6.30 7.82
N ASN A 294 17.19 7.51 7.39
CA ASN A 294 16.29 8.40 8.13
C ASN A 294 15.28 9.01 7.14
N SER A 295 14.00 8.86 7.42
CA SER A 295 12.88 9.29 6.56
C SER A 295 11.89 10.10 7.38
N PRO A 296 11.97 11.44 7.40
CA PRO A 296 11.04 12.28 8.14
C PRO A 296 9.78 12.59 7.32
N TYR A 297 9.17 11.57 6.73
CA TYR A 297 7.96 11.63 5.93
C TYR A 297 7.16 10.32 6.06
N PHE A 298 5.91 10.37 5.65
CA PHE A 298 5.05 9.18 5.65
C PHE A 298 5.54 8.14 4.64
N ASP A 299 5.56 6.91 5.10
CA ASP A 299 5.89 5.74 4.29
C ASP A 299 5.11 4.51 4.80
N ARG A 300 5.38 3.33 4.23
CA ARG A 300 4.71 2.07 4.58
C ARG A 300 4.78 1.71 6.07
N ILE A 301 5.82 2.16 6.78
CA ILE A 301 5.98 1.86 8.22
C ILE A 301 5.00 2.68 9.04
N ALA A 302 4.76 3.94 8.69
CA ALA A 302 3.80 4.77 9.39
C ALA A 302 2.38 4.16 9.32
N SER A 303 1.93 3.72 8.14
CA SER A 303 0.63 3.05 7.99
C SER A 303 0.58 1.70 8.72
N PHE A 304 1.63 0.88 8.62
CA PHE A 304 1.69 -0.39 9.34
C PHE A 304 1.61 -0.19 10.86
N VAL A 305 2.40 0.75 11.41
CA VAL A 305 2.40 1.06 12.84
C VAL A 305 1.04 1.60 13.27
N GLU A 306 0.42 2.48 12.50
CA GLU A 306 -0.92 2.99 12.78
C GLU A 306 -1.96 1.88 12.90
N VAL A 307 -1.97 0.94 11.95
CA VAL A 307 -2.93 -0.18 11.95
C VAL A 307 -2.60 -1.18 13.07
N ALA A 308 -1.32 -1.46 13.31
CA ALA A 308 -0.89 -2.44 14.32
C ALA A 308 -1.11 -1.97 15.76
N THR A 309 -0.85 -0.67 16.03
CA THR A 309 -0.95 -0.10 17.38
C THR A 309 -2.32 0.46 17.72
N GLY A 310 -3.15 0.79 16.71
CA GLY A 310 -4.39 1.55 16.90
C GLY A 310 -4.15 3.06 17.11
N TYR A 311 -2.91 3.53 17.20
CA TYR A 311 -2.59 4.95 17.39
C TYR A 311 -2.77 5.73 16.07
N PRO A 312 -3.59 6.81 16.01
CA PRO A 312 -3.90 7.53 14.76
C PRO A 312 -2.77 8.48 14.34
N VAL A 313 -1.71 7.90 13.79
CA VAL A 313 -0.43 8.58 13.47
C VAL A 313 -0.64 9.80 12.57
N ALA A 314 -1.36 9.63 11.47
CA ALA A 314 -1.57 10.69 10.49
C ALA A 314 -2.46 11.81 11.02
N THR A 315 -3.54 11.48 11.72
CA THR A 315 -4.42 12.47 12.36
C THR A 315 -3.67 13.32 13.38
N VAL A 316 -2.85 12.69 14.24
CA VAL A 316 -2.03 13.42 15.23
C VAL A 316 -1.02 14.33 14.54
N CYS A 317 -0.37 13.88 13.47
CA CYS A 317 0.53 14.74 12.67
C CYS A 317 -0.19 15.97 12.12
N GLY A 318 -1.43 15.83 11.63
CA GLY A 318 -2.23 16.98 11.18
C GLY A 318 -2.47 18.01 12.27
N HIS A 319 -2.77 17.57 13.50
CA HIS A 319 -2.88 18.46 14.66
C HIS A 319 -1.54 19.13 15.04
N LEU A 320 -0.42 18.39 14.95
CA LEU A 320 0.92 18.95 15.20
C LEU A 320 1.29 20.01 14.16
N TYR A 321 0.95 19.79 12.89
CA TYR A 321 1.16 20.74 11.80
C TYR A 321 0.29 21.99 11.94
N ALA A 322 -0.87 21.87 12.57
CA ALA A 322 -1.69 23.01 12.99
C ALA A 322 -1.17 23.73 14.26
N GLY A 323 0.01 23.35 14.77
CA GLY A 323 0.66 24.00 15.92
C GLY A 323 0.24 23.45 17.29
N GLN A 324 -0.53 22.37 17.35
CA GLN A 324 -0.89 21.73 18.61
C GLN A 324 0.30 20.97 19.22
N LEU A 325 0.25 20.74 20.53
CA LEU A 325 1.25 19.93 21.25
C LEU A 325 0.66 18.58 21.63
N LEU A 326 1.46 17.51 21.64
CA LEU A 326 1.03 16.16 21.98
C LEU A 326 0.20 16.10 23.27
N ARG A 327 0.57 16.86 24.29
CA ARG A 327 -0.14 16.93 25.57
C ARG A 327 -1.54 17.54 25.50
N ASN A 328 -1.89 18.22 24.39
CA ASN A 328 -3.18 18.89 24.21
C ASN A 328 -4.08 18.16 23.20
N ILE A 329 -3.53 17.22 22.45
CA ILE A 329 -4.26 16.47 21.42
C ILE A 329 -4.93 15.25 22.06
N LYS A 330 -6.25 15.13 21.90
CA LYS A 330 -7.00 13.91 22.20
C LYS A 330 -6.96 13.01 20.98
N LEU A 331 -6.79 11.70 21.18
CA LEU A 331 -6.66 10.75 20.08
C LEU A 331 -7.92 10.64 19.21
N GLY A 332 -9.07 10.99 19.71
CA GLY A 332 -10.32 11.01 18.94
C GLY A 332 -11.56 10.81 19.81
N PRO A 333 -12.76 10.82 19.23
CA PRO A 333 -14.00 10.68 19.98
C PRO A 333 -14.11 9.32 20.69
N ASN A 334 -13.50 8.30 20.13
CA ASN A 334 -13.49 6.93 20.65
C ASN A 334 -12.42 6.71 21.74
N TYR A 335 -11.53 7.70 21.97
CA TYR A 335 -10.43 7.68 22.93
C TYR A 335 -10.64 8.77 23.98
N SER A 336 -11.72 8.68 24.73
CA SER A 336 -12.30 9.79 25.52
C SER A 336 -11.35 10.46 26.52
N ARG A 337 -10.31 9.76 26.98
CA ARG A 337 -9.33 10.25 27.97
C ARG A 337 -7.88 10.20 27.50
N HIS A 338 -7.61 9.56 26.37
CA HIS A 338 -6.24 9.35 25.89
C HIS A 338 -5.70 10.60 25.19
N LEU A 339 -4.56 11.06 25.66
CA LEU A 339 -3.82 12.13 25.02
C LEU A 339 -2.76 11.54 24.07
N ALA A 340 -2.47 12.27 23.00
CA ALA A 340 -1.51 11.83 21.99
C ALA A 340 -0.07 11.70 22.52
N LEU A 341 0.22 12.16 23.73
CA LEU A 341 1.54 12.01 24.35
C LEU A 341 1.79 10.62 24.99
N THR A 342 0.78 9.75 25.03
CA THR A 342 0.90 8.40 25.61
C THR A 342 1.50 7.47 24.56
N GLU A 343 2.65 6.86 24.87
CA GLU A 343 3.27 5.86 23.98
C GLU A 343 2.38 4.63 23.84
N PRO A 344 2.18 4.12 22.60
CA PRO A 344 1.40 2.91 22.41
C PRO A 344 2.02 1.69 23.10
N VAL A 345 1.18 0.92 23.77
CA VAL A 345 1.49 -0.39 24.36
C VAL A 345 0.63 -1.44 23.65
N MET A 346 1.21 -2.57 23.32
CA MET A 346 0.53 -3.64 22.59
C MET A 346 0.47 -4.93 23.42
N ASP A 347 -0.70 -5.50 23.57
CA ASP A 347 -0.97 -6.84 24.14
C ASP A 347 -1.04 -7.95 23.07
N ARG A 348 -0.77 -7.58 21.83
CA ARG A 348 -0.86 -8.39 20.60
C ARG A 348 0.40 -8.26 19.78
N THR A 349 0.54 -9.15 18.81
CA THR A 349 1.60 -9.09 17.78
C THR A 349 0.98 -8.84 16.43
N ALA A 350 1.56 -7.91 15.67
CA ALA A 350 1.21 -7.68 14.29
C ALA A 350 2.38 -8.03 13.36
N VAL A 351 2.08 -8.71 12.25
CA VAL A 351 3.05 -9.01 11.20
C VAL A 351 2.57 -8.42 9.88
N ARG A 352 3.52 -7.86 9.11
CA ARG A 352 3.30 -7.40 7.74
C ARG A 352 4.03 -8.34 6.79
N LEU A 353 3.30 -8.97 5.90
CA LEU A 353 3.86 -9.86 4.88
C LEU A 353 3.82 -9.17 3.51
N PRO A 354 4.94 -9.12 2.75
CA PRO A 354 4.98 -8.53 1.43
C PRO A 354 4.25 -9.39 0.41
N THR A 355 3.70 -8.76 -0.64
CA THR A 355 3.11 -9.43 -1.79
C THR A 355 3.81 -9.02 -3.08
N PHE A 356 3.99 -9.97 -3.99
CA PHE A 356 4.82 -9.81 -5.19
C PHE A 356 3.98 -9.99 -6.46
N PRO A 357 4.34 -9.33 -7.58
CA PRO A 357 3.55 -9.35 -8.82
C PRO A 357 3.80 -10.60 -9.68
N ILE A 358 3.94 -11.77 -9.06
CA ILE A 358 4.33 -13.02 -9.74
C ILE A 358 3.28 -13.47 -10.75
N GLU A 359 2.00 -13.30 -10.42
CA GLU A 359 0.90 -13.63 -11.31
C GLU A 359 0.85 -12.71 -12.54
N SER A 360 1.25 -11.44 -12.38
CA SER A 360 1.26 -10.44 -13.44
C SER A 360 2.51 -10.50 -14.31
N LEU A 361 3.63 -10.98 -13.78
CA LEU A 361 4.93 -11.05 -14.43
C LEU A 361 5.53 -12.47 -14.34
N PRO A 362 4.90 -13.48 -14.96
CA PRO A 362 5.37 -14.84 -14.91
C PRO A 362 6.72 -15.00 -15.63
N GLY A 363 7.52 -15.99 -15.22
CA GLY A 363 8.78 -16.33 -15.85
C GLY A 363 9.99 -15.48 -15.45
N GLN A 364 9.83 -14.49 -14.57
CA GLN A 364 10.93 -13.71 -14.02
C GLN A 364 11.78 -14.56 -13.05
N ARG A 365 13.08 -14.33 -13.05
CA ARG A 365 13.99 -14.88 -12.03
C ARG A 365 14.13 -13.85 -10.91
N TRP A 366 13.29 -14.02 -9.87
CA TRP A 366 13.26 -13.15 -8.71
C TRP A 366 14.28 -13.61 -7.68
N GLU A 367 15.24 -12.78 -7.36
CA GLU A 367 16.05 -12.90 -6.16
C GLU A 367 15.87 -11.64 -5.35
N LEU A 368 15.53 -11.77 -4.07
CA LEU A 368 15.30 -10.64 -3.19
C LEU A 368 16.64 -10.02 -2.82
N GLN A 369 16.77 -8.73 -3.09
CA GLN A 369 17.99 -7.96 -2.89
C GLN A 369 17.67 -6.61 -2.23
N THR A 370 18.58 -5.64 -2.35
CA THR A 370 18.42 -4.30 -1.75
C THR A 370 17.42 -3.40 -2.46
N GLU A 371 16.94 -3.79 -3.64
CA GLU A 371 15.89 -3.08 -4.40
C GLU A 371 14.53 -3.72 -4.12
N LYS A 372 13.52 -2.90 -3.88
CA LYS A 372 12.17 -3.36 -3.58
C LYS A 372 11.52 -4.02 -4.80
N GLN A 373 10.97 -5.21 -4.61
CA GLN A 373 10.24 -5.97 -5.63
C GLN A 373 8.77 -6.20 -5.29
N SER A 374 8.40 -6.12 -4.01
CA SER A 374 7.01 -6.23 -3.57
C SER A 374 6.19 -5.03 -4.00
N VAL A 375 4.92 -5.25 -4.32
CA VAL A 375 3.98 -4.20 -4.73
C VAL A 375 2.97 -3.86 -3.65
N GLY A 376 2.73 -4.76 -2.71
CA GLY A 376 1.78 -4.59 -1.62
C GLY A 376 2.19 -5.37 -0.39
N SER A 377 1.30 -5.37 0.59
CA SER A 377 1.46 -6.18 1.79
C SER A 377 0.11 -6.52 2.41
N VAL A 378 0.11 -7.53 3.26
CA VAL A 378 -1.01 -7.86 4.14
C VAL A 378 -0.56 -7.76 5.59
N ILE A 379 -1.52 -7.50 6.48
CA ILE A 379 -1.32 -7.55 7.92
C ILE A 379 -1.98 -8.82 8.49
N GLY A 380 -1.30 -9.47 9.43
CA GLY A 380 -1.88 -10.47 10.31
C GLY A 380 -1.70 -10.01 11.75
N ILE A 381 -2.77 -10.07 12.53
CA ILE A 381 -2.76 -9.70 13.96
C ILE A 381 -3.22 -10.90 14.79
N GLY A 382 -2.53 -11.16 15.87
CA GLY A 382 -2.83 -12.24 16.80
C GLY A 382 -2.22 -11.98 18.17
N ARG A 383 -2.51 -12.83 19.14
CA ARG A 383 -1.95 -12.76 20.51
C ARG A 383 -0.46 -13.10 20.58
N SER A 384 0.06 -13.69 19.50
CA SER A 384 1.46 -14.08 19.37
C SER A 384 1.93 -13.95 17.94
N PHE A 385 3.25 -13.95 17.74
CA PHE A 385 3.86 -14.00 16.40
C PHE A 385 3.32 -15.19 15.57
N LEU A 386 3.17 -16.36 16.19
CA LEU A 386 2.71 -17.56 15.47
C LEU A 386 1.29 -17.40 14.93
N GLU A 387 0.35 -16.92 15.74
CA GLU A 387 -1.02 -16.66 15.30
C GLU A 387 -1.04 -15.58 14.21
N ALA A 388 -0.32 -14.48 14.41
CA ALA A 388 -0.27 -13.37 13.47
C ALA A 388 0.30 -13.78 12.10
N ILE A 389 1.41 -14.55 12.08
CA ILE A 389 2.02 -14.96 10.81
C ILE A 389 1.19 -16.01 10.08
N ILE A 390 0.51 -16.93 10.77
CA ILE A 390 -0.40 -17.90 10.15
C ILE A 390 -1.57 -17.18 9.47
N LYS A 391 -2.18 -16.20 10.13
CA LYS A 391 -3.27 -15.40 9.58
C LYS A 391 -2.81 -14.56 8.39
N GLY A 392 -1.66 -13.89 8.50
CA GLY A 392 -1.08 -13.14 7.38
C GLY A 392 -0.75 -14.04 6.18
N ALA A 393 -0.18 -15.21 6.44
CA ALA A 393 0.18 -16.19 5.39
C ALA A 393 -1.03 -16.74 4.62
N ALA A 394 -2.26 -16.61 5.12
CA ALA A 394 -3.45 -16.99 4.36
C ALA A 394 -3.54 -16.27 3.00
N ALA A 395 -2.97 -15.08 2.87
CA ALA A 395 -2.87 -14.37 1.59
C ALA A 395 -1.98 -15.07 0.54
N TYR A 396 -1.13 -16.01 0.95
CA TYR A 396 -0.28 -16.80 0.04
C TYR A 396 -0.94 -18.08 -0.48
N TYR A 397 -2.12 -18.43 0.05
CA TYR A 397 -2.85 -19.60 -0.44
C TYR A 397 -3.76 -19.22 -1.61
N THR A 398 -3.14 -18.87 -2.74
CA THR A 398 -3.80 -18.63 -4.04
C THR A 398 -3.59 -19.84 -4.97
N PRO A 399 -4.39 -20.02 -6.02
CA PRO A 399 -4.17 -21.10 -7.00
C PRO A 399 -2.77 -21.12 -7.60
N THR A 400 -2.18 -19.95 -7.86
CA THR A 400 -0.81 -19.84 -8.36
C THR A 400 0.22 -20.30 -7.32
N ASN A 401 0.05 -19.88 -6.07
CA ASN A 401 0.94 -20.27 -4.99
C ASN A 401 0.80 -21.75 -4.61
N GLU A 402 -0.37 -22.35 -4.81
CA GLU A 402 -0.54 -23.81 -4.64
C GLU A 402 0.37 -24.60 -5.59
N GLN A 403 0.48 -24.17 -6.85
CA GLN A 403 1.42 -24.78 -7.80
C GLN A 403 2.88 -24.60 -7.35
N ILE A 404 3.20 -23.45 -6.78
CA ILE A 404 4.53 -23.15 -6.25
C ILE A 404 4.85 -24.00 -5.02
N ILE A 405 3.90 -24.16 -4.09
CA ILE A 405 4.05 -25.06 -2.94
C ILE A 405 4.36 -26.49 -3.41
N LYS A 406 3.59 -26.99 -4.38
CA LYS A 406 3.81 -28.32 -4.99
C LYS A 406 5.19 -28.40 -5.65
N ALA A 407 5.65 -27.35 -6.34
CA ALA A 407 6.96 -27.31 -6.96
C ALA A 407 8.09 -27.29 -5.93
N ILE A 408 7.98 -26.50 -4.85
CA ILE A 408 8.97 -26.46 -3.77
C ILE A 408 9.12 -27.83 -3.10
N ALA A 409 8.00 -28.53 -2.88
CA ALA A 409 7.98 -29.88 -2.30
C ALA A 409 8.77 -30.91 -3.15
N THR A 410 9.01 -30.66 -4.43
CA THR A 410 9.80 -31.53 -5.33
C THR A 410 11.27 -31.14 -5.45
N PHE A 411 11.74 -30.08 -4.78
CA PHE A 411 13.16 -29.68 -4.84
C PHE A 411 14.06 -30.74 -4.20
N SER A 412 15.25 -30.93 -4.77
CA SER A 412 16.34 -31.63 -4.05
C SER A 412 16.82 -30.77 -2.88
N ASP A 413 17.49 -31.37 -1.91
CA ASP A 413 18.01 -30.65 -0.75
C ASP A 413 19.01 -29.57 -1.18
N ASP A 414 19.91 -29.85 -2.12
CA ASP A 414 20.83 -28.82 -2.69
C ASP A 414 20.09 -27.62 -3.27
N ARG A 415 18.97 -27.86 -3.95
CA ARG A 415 18.14 -26.78 -4.51
C ARG A 415 17.38 -26.03 -3.44
N LEU A 416 16.99 -26.70 -2.38
CA LEU A 416 16.34 -26.07 -1.24
C LEU A 416 17.33 -25.17 -0.50
N ASP A 417 18.56 -25.65 -0.28
CA ASP A 417 19.65 -24.87 0.32
C ASP A 417 19.99 -23.64 -0.51
N GLU A 418 20.10 -23.78 -1.85
CA GLU A 418 20.26 -22.63 -2.75
C GLU A 418 19.14 -21.57 -2.52
N ARG A 419 17.89 -22.01 -2.35
CA ARG A 419 16.74 -21.11 -2.13
C ARG A 419 16.69 -20.50 -0.72
N LEU A 420 17.28 -21.17 0.26
CA LEU A 420 17.43 -20.63 1.62
C LEU A 420 18.50 -19.54 1.64
N ILE A 421 19.63 -19.73 0.94
CA ILE A 421 20.75 -18.78 0.84
C ILE A 421 20.38 -17.61 -0.08
N HIS A 422 19.78 -17.89 -1.24
CA HIS A 422 19.35 -16.92 -2.25
C HIS A 422 17.82 -16.72 -2.23
N PRO A 423 17.32 -15.83 -1.37
CA PRO A 423 15.88 -15.71 -1.11
C PRO A 423 15.10 -15.23 -2.32
N ARG A 424 13.86 -15.73 -2.44
CA ARG A 424 12.92 -15.36 -3.50
C ARG A 424 11.56 -14.98 -2.89
N PRO A 425 10.64 -14.42 -3.65
CA PRO A 425 9.32 -13.98 -3.17
C PRO A 425 8.53 -15.01 -2.34
N HIS A 426 8.75 -16.30 -2.55
CA HIS A 426 8.13 -17.39 -1.78
C HIS A 426 8.95 -17.85 -0.57
N ARG A 427 9.78 -16.95 -0.01
CA ARG A 427 10.70 -17.27 1.08
C ARG A 427 10.01 -17.99 2.24
N LEU A 428 8.88 -17.48 2.73
CA LEU A 428 8.15 -18.13 3.84
C LEU A 428 7.77 -19.59 3.51
N LEU A 429 7.31 -19.85 2.30
CA LEU A 429 6.96 -21.22 1.87
C LEU A 429 8.18 -22.13 1.81
N THR A 430 9.34 -21.59 1.36
CA THR A 430 10.62 -22.33 1.34
C THR A 430 11.08 -22.66 2.77
N LEU A 431 10.97 -21.72 3.72
CA LEU A 431 11.30 -21.94 5.13
C LEU A 431 10.40 -23.02 5.77
N LEU A 432 9.10 -22.99 5.47
CA LEU A 432 8.14 -23.99 5.98
C LEU A 432 8.42 -25.39 5.42
N GLU A 433 8.81 -25.51 4.14
CA GLU A 433 9.20 -26.78 3.53
C GLU A 433 10.46 -27.34 4.16
N ALA A 434 11.48 -26.50 4.39
CA ALA A 434 12.73 -26.95 5.04
C ALA A 434 12.45 -27.49 6.46
N LEU A 435 11.61 -26.80 7.25
CA LEU A 435 11.16 -27.28 8.56
C LEU A 435 10.37 -28.59 8.46
N ALA A 436 9.54 -28.75 7.43
CA ALA A 436 8.77 -29.99 7.20
C ALA A 436 9.68 -31.19 6.86
N ARG A 437 10.81 -30.94 6.18
CA ARG A 437 11.85 -31.96 5.90
C ARG A 437 12.74 -32.26 7.09
N GLY A 438 12.64 -31.50 8.19
CA GLY A 438 13.38 -31.76 9.43
C GLY A 438 14.65 -30.94 9.61
N TYR A 439 14.88 -29.90 8.82
CA TYR A 439 15.96 -28.94 9.11
C TYR A 439 15.77 -28.36 10.51
N SER A 440 16.85 -28.29 11.26
CA SER A 440 16.84 -27.69 12.60
C SER A 440 16.81 -26.16 12.54
N SER A 441 16.34 -25.53 13.59
CA SER A 441 16.36 -24.06 13.72
C SER A 441 17.78 -23.49 13.61
N ASP A 442 18.79 -24.22 14.10
CA ASP A 442 20.18 -23.78 14.06
C ASP A 442 20.73 -23.81 12.62
N GLU A 443 20.51 -24.88 11.86
CA GLU A 443 20.87 -24.98 10.43
C GLU A 443 20.23 -23.88 9.61
N LEU A 444 18.93 -23.64 9.82
CA LEU A 444 18.23 -22.57 9.10
C LEU A 444 18.74 -21.18 9.47
N THR A 445 19.10 -20.94 10.74
CA THR A 445 19.74 -19.68 11.15
C THR A 445 21.10 -19.51 10.51
N GLU A 446 21.90 -20.56 10.41
CA GLU A 446 23.21 -20.50 9.75
C GLU A 446 23.10 -20.18 8.25
N LEU A 447 22.17 -20.83 7.55
CA LEU A 447 21.97 -20.64 6.10
C LEU A 447 21.36 -19.26 5.77
N THR A 448 20.41 -18.80 6.57
CA THR A 448 19.57 -17.65 6.21
C THR A 448 19.92 -16.36 6.94
N LYS A 449 20.64 -16.45 8.08
CA LYS A 449 20.89 -15.38 9.04
C LYS A 449 19.63 -14.82 9.70
N ILE A 450 18.49 -15.49 9.55
CA ILE A 450 17.25 -15.18 10.29
C ILE A 450 17.41 -15.66 11.73
N ASP A 451 16.88 -14.92 12.71
CA ASP A 451 16.96 -15.28 14.12
C ASP A 451 16.26 -16.61 14.40
N ARG A 452 16.91 -17.45 15.21
CA ARG A 452 16.42 -18.77 15.63
C ARG A 452 15.01 -18.74 16.21
N TYR A 453 14.67 -17.70 16.96
CA TYR A 453 13.33 -17.54 17.55
C TYR A 453 12.22 -17.76 16.51
N TYR A 454 12.35 -17.17 15.33
CA TYR A 454 11.34 -17.29 14.28
C TYR A 454 11.19 -18.71 13.75
N PHE A 455 12.28 -19.45 13.65
CA PHE A 455 12.23 -20.88 13.26
C PHE A 455 11.60 -21.74 14.34
N ASP A 456 11.88 -21.49 15.61
CA ASP A 456 11.24 -22.20 16.72
C ASP A 456 9.72 -21.97 16.73
N GLN A 457 9.24 -20.75 16.38
CA GLN A 457 7.81 -20.48 16.22
C GLN A 457 7.20 -21.18 14.98
N LEU A 458 7.85 -21.08 13.82
CA LEU A 458 7.37 -21.70 12.59
C LEU A 458 7.38 -23.24 12.68
N LYS A 459 8.31 -23.83 13.42
CA LYS A 459 8.35 -25.26 13.71
C LYS A 459 7.09 -25.73 14.44
N ARG A 460 6.60 -24.98 15.42
CA ARG A 460 5.34 -25.29 16.12
C ARG A 460 4.16 -25.42 15.14
N ARG A 461 4.08 -24.53 14.12
CA ARG A 461 3.07 -24.65 13.07
C ARG A 461 3.25 -25.94 12.27
N THR A 462 4.48 -26.27 11.86
CA THR A 462 4.76 -27.47 11.09
C THR A 462 4.41 -28.73 11.87
N ASP A 463 4.76 -28.78 13.18
CA ASP A 463 4.41 -29.88 14.07
C ASP A 463 2.90 -30.00 14.29
N LEU A 464 2.16 -28.86 14.35
CA LEU A 464 0.70 -28.87 14.45
C LEU A 464 0.04 -29.40 13.18
N VAL A 465 0.51 -29.00 11.99
CA VAL A 465 0.01 -29.50 10.71
C VAL A 465 0.25 -31.02 10.60
N ARG A 466 1.41 -31.53 11.03
CA ARG A 466 1.68 -32.97 11.09
C ARG A 466 0.69 -33.70 12.00
N ARG A 467 0.41 -33.17 13.19
CA ARG A 467 -0.58 -33.75 14.12
C ARG A 467 -2.00 -33.73 13.56
N LEU A 468 -2.37 -32.73 12.74
CA LEU A 468 -3.65 -32.73 12.01
C LEU A 468 -3.74 -33.93 11.06
N TYR A 469 -2.69 -34.23 10.28
CA TYR A 469 -2.66 -35.40 9.41
C TYR A 469 -2.76 -36.73 10.17
N GLU A 470 -2.09 -36.83 11.32
CA GLU A 470 -2.07 -38.05 12.15
C GLU A 470 -3.36 -38.26 12.95
N ASN A 471 -4.12 -37.18 13.24
CA ASN A 471 -5.30 -37.23 14.14
C ASN A 471 -6.54 -36.62 13.46
N GLN A 472 -6.94 -37.21 12.33
CA GLN A 472 -8.10 -36.78 11.56
C GLN A 472 -9.38 -36.79 12.40
N GLY A 473 -10.12 -35.67 12.40
CA GLY A 473 -11.37 -35.50 13.14
C GLY A 473 -11.24 -35.30 14.64
N SER A 474 -10.00 -35.21 15.20
CA SER A 474 -9.78 -34.93 16.63
C SER A 474 -10.18 -33.51 16.99
N LEU A 475 -11.10 -33.40 17.95
CA LEU A 475 -11.59 -32.10 18.45
C LEU A 475 -10.52 -31.30 19.20
N ASP A 476 -9.62 -31.98 19.92
CA ASP A 476 -8.56 -31.32 20.68
C ASP A 476 -7.54 -30.69 19.72
N VAL A 477 -7.19 -31.42 18.63
CA VAL A 477 -6.30 -30.88 17.60
C VAL A 477 -7.00 -29.77 16.79
N LEU A 478 -8.31 -29.90 16.54
CA LEU A 478 -9.11 -28.82 15.92
C LEU A 478 -9.07 -27.56 16.77
N ARG A 479 -9.33 -27.66 18.06
CA ARG A 479 -9.32 -26.53 19.00
C ARG A 479 -7.94 -25.86 19.03
N GLU A 480 -6.88 -26.66 19.12
CA GLU A 480 -5.52 -26.14 19.09
C GLU A 480 -5.17 -25.47 17.73
N ALA A 481 -5.57 -26.08 16.62
CA ALA A 481 -5.37 -25.51 15.28
C ALA A 481 -6.07 -24.15 15.12
N LYS A 482 -7.30 -24.03 15.60
CA LYS A 482 -8.04 -22.76 15.60
C LYS A 482 -7.40 -21.75 16.56
N TYR A 483 -6.97 -22.16 17.73
CA TYR A 483 -6.26 -21.32 18.70
C TYR A 483 -5.01 -20.67 18.10
N TRP A 484 -4.28 -21.37 17.22
CA TRP A 484 -3.09 -20.86 16.55
C TRP A 484 -3.38 -20.18 15.20
N GLY A 485 -4.66 -20.02 14.82
CA GLY A 485 -5.09 -19.24 13.66
C GLY A 485 -5.14 -19.99 12.34
N LEU A 486 -5.06 -21.33 12.32
CA LEU A 486 -5.26 -22.11 11.09
C LEU A 486 -6.69 -21.95 10.56
N SER A 487 -6.85 -21.71 9.25
CA SER A 487 -8.15 -21.59 8.61
C SER A 487 -8.85 -22.95 8.46
N ASP A 488 -10.18 -22.92 8.27
CA ASP A 488 -10.95 -24.12 7.97
C ASP A 488 -10.44 -24.80 6.70
N ASP A 489 -9.99 -24.03 5.69
CA ASP A 489 -9.39 -24.58 4.44
C ASP A 489 -8.10 -25.36 4.72
N GLN A 490 -7.20 -24.84 5.56
CA GLN A 490 -5.94 -25.49 5.90
C GLN A 490 -6.16 -26.79 6.69
N ILE A 491 -7.13 -26.79 7.60
CA ILE A 491 -7.51 -27.97 8.38
C ILE A 491 -8.19 -29.01 7.46
N ALA A 492 -9.12 -28.56 6.61
CA ALA A 492 -9.81 -29.39 5.64
C ALA A 492 -8.84 -30.10 4.69
N GLN A 493 -7.83 -29.37 4.19
CA GLN A 493 -6.77 -29.92 3.36
C GLN A 493 -6.00 -31.02 4.11
N SER A 494 -5.64 -30.79 5.38
CA SER A 494 -4.92 -31.77 6.21
C SER A 494 -5.74 -33.02 6.50
N TRP A 495 -7.05 -32.88 6.62
CA TRP A 495 -7.98 -33.99 6.91
C TRP A 495 -8.62 -34.62 5.68
N ALA A 496 -8.35 -34.12 4.47
CA ALA A 496 -8.97 -34.54 3.22
C ALA A 496 -10.52 -34.52 3.26
N ILE A 497 -11.10 -33.48 3.88
CA ILE A 497 -12.53 -33.21 3.96
C ILE A 497 -12.85 -31.82 3.36
N SER A 498 -14.13 -31.45 3.28
CA SER A 498 -14.53 -30.12 2.83
C SER A 498 -14.35 -29.09 3.96
N PRO A 499 -14.02 -27.81 3.64
CA PRO A 499 -14.00 -26.72 4.63
C PRO A 499 -15.34 -26.55 5.35
N GLN A 500 -16.46 -26.80 4.67
CA GLN A 500 -17.79 -26.76 5.27
C GLN A 500 -17.91 -27.77 6.40
N LYS A 501 -17.35 -28.99 6.25
CA LYS A 501 -17.39 -29.99 7.31
C LYS A 501 -16.59 -29.57 8.54
N VAL A 502 -15.48 -28.88 8.36
CA VAL A 502 -14.72 -28.28 9.48
C VAL A 502 -15.56 -27.21 10.17
N ALA A 503 -16.22 -26.34 9.39
CA ALA A 503 -17.12 -25.33 9.91
C ALA A 503 -18.27 -25.93 10.74
N ASP A 504 -18.92 -27.03 10.24
CA ASP A 504 -19.99 -27.74 10.93
C ASP A 504 -19.49 -28.32 12.26
N MET A 505 -18.29 -28.91 12.29
CA MET A 505 -17.67 -29.42 13.53
C MET A 505 -17.40 -28.32 14.55
N ARG A 506 -16.96 -27.13 14.10
CA ARG A 506 -16.78 -25.98 14.97
C ARG A 506 -18.10 -25.49 15.58
N GLU A 507 -19.14 -25.36 14.74
CA GLU A 507 -20.47 -24.95 15.19
C GLU A 507 -21.05 -25.93 16.22
N GLU A 508 -20.98 -27.25 15.94
CA GLU A 508 -21.42 -28.29 16.88
C GLU A 508 -20.70 -28.18 18.25
N LYS A 509 -19.44 -27.76 18.25
CA LYS A 509 -18.62 -27.65 19.46
C LYS A 509 -18.52 -26.22 20.02
N GLN A 510 -19.31 -25.29 19.49
CA GLN A 510 -19.35 -23.88 19.91
C GLN A 510 -17.95 -23.21 19.86
N LEU A 511 -17.12 -23.60 18.90
CA LEU A 511 -15.82 -22.97 18.63
C LEU A 511 -16.04 -21.79 17.68
N HIS A 512 -16.35 -20.64 18.26
CA HIS A 512 -16.59 -19.41 17.50
C HIS A 512 -15.40 -18.47 17.58
N ARG A 513 -15.23 -17.66 16.53
CA ARG A 513 -14.33 -16.52 16.57
C ARG A 513 -14.89 -15.46 17.49
N VAL A 514 -14.02 -14.83 18.26
CA VAL A 514 -14.25 -13.60 18.99
C VAL A 514 -13.38 -12.50 18.42
N TYR A 515 -13.78 -11.27 18.59
CA TYR A 515 -13.07 -10.11 18.08
C TYR A 515 -12.50 -9.30 19.23
N LYS A 516 -11.21 -8.95 19.11
CA LYS A 516 -10.48 -8.14 20.06
C LYS A 516 -10.21 -6.76 19.45
N GLU A 517 -10.24 -5.74 20.28
CA GLU A 517 -9.94 -4.37 19.91
C GLU A 517 -8.47 -4.17 19.58
N VAL A 518 -8.18 -3.31 18.60
CA VAL A 518 -6.84 -2.83 18.29
C VAL A 518 -6.71 -1.43 18.86
N ASP A 519 -6.43 -1.35 20.15
CA ASP A 519 -6.27 -0.09 20.89
C ASP A 519 -4.80 0.21 21.19
N PRO A 520 -4.40 1.46 21.44
CA PRO A 520 -3.03 1.83 21.73
C PRO A 520 -2.65 1.69 23.22
N SER A 521 -3.54 1.18 24.08
CA SER A 521 -3.36 1.16 25.53
C SER A 521 -3.36 -0.24 26.15
N ALA A 522 -3.42 -1.29 25.33
CA ALA A 522 -3.51 -2.68 25.79
C ALA A 522 -4.68 -2.90 26.80
N GLY A 523 -5.82 -2.25 26.56
CA GLY A 523 -7.01 -2.37 27.42
C GLY A 523 -6.96 -1.61 28.75
N GLU A 524 -5.92 -0.77 29.00
CA GLU A 524 -5.83 -0.01 30.26
C GLU A 524 -6.86 1.12 30.38
N PHE A 525 -7.41 1.58 29.27
CA PHE A 525 -8.42 2.63 29.22
C PHE A 525 -9.68 2.09 28.57
N ASP A 526 -10.83 2.55 29.06
CA ASP A 526 -12.14 2.25 28.45
C ASP A 526 -12.28 3.07 27.14
N GLU A 527 -11.86 2.46 26.05
CA GLU A 527 -11.81 3.01 24.69
C GLU A 527 -12.58 2.10 23.75
N HIS A 528 -13.07 2.68 22.66
CA HIS A 528 -13.82 1.94 21.64
C HIS A 528 -13.17 2.19 20.27
N PRO A 529 -11.99 1.58 19.98
CA PRO A 529 -11.35 1.73 18.69
C PRO A 529 -12.23 1.18 17.57
N HIS A 530 -12.00 1.64 16.37
CA HIS A 530 -12.78 1.18 15.22
C HIS A 530 -12.17 -0.04 14.53
N ARG A 531 -11.02 -0.55 14.99
CA ARG A 531 -10.31 -1.68 14.38
C ARG A 531 -10.34 -2.90 15.30
N PHE A 532 -10.59 -4.08 14.70
CA PHE A 532 -10.72 -5.35 15.40
C PHE A 532 -9.93 -6.45 14.68
N TYR A 533 -9.41 -7.42 15.45
CA TYR A 533 -8.89 -8.67 14.92
C TYR A 533 -9.57 -9.88 15.57
N ALA A 534 -9.70 -10.97 14.83
CA ALA A 534 -10.33 -12.17 15.38
C ALA A 534 -9.33 -13.10 16.07
N THR A 535 -9.80 -13.83 17.06
CA THR A 535 -9.08 -14.92 17.69
C THR A 535 -10.06 -15.99 18.19
N PHE A 536 -9.56 -17.09 18.75
CA PHE A 536 -10.38 -18.14 19.37
C PHE A 536 -10.16 -18.15 20.88
N GLU A 537 -10.97 -17.33 21.55
CA GLU A 537 -11.01 -17.16 23.01
C GLU A 537 -12.46 -17.13 23.50
N THR A 538 -12.67 -16.72 24.74
CA THR A 538 -14.00 -16.70 25.37
C THR A 538 -14.69 -15.34 25.33
N GLU A 539 -13.93 -14.26 25.25
CA GLU A 539 -14.43 -12.89 25.41
C GLU A 539 -14.40 -12.14 24.07
N ASN A 540 -15.56 -11.62 23.69
CA ASN A 540 -15.74 -10.82 22.48
C ASN A 540 -15.89 -9.34 22.84
N GLU A 541 -15.09 -8.47 22.20
CA GLU A 541 -15.08 -7.02 22.43
C GLU A 541 -15.80 -6.24 21.32
N SER A 542 -16.28 -6.89 20.26
CA SER A 542 -17.02 -6.24 19.18
C SER A 542 -18.50 -6.60 19.22
N ASP A 543 -19.34 -5.61 19.45
CA ASP A 543 -20.80 -5.73 19.37
C ASP A 543 -21.34 -5.15 18.07
N ALA A 544 -22.40 -5.76 17.52
CA ALA A 544 -23.07 -5.21 16.35
C ALA A 544 -23.68 -3.85 16.67
N THR A 545 -23.36 -2.83 15.85
CA THR A 545 -23.91 -1.49 16.02
C THR A 545 -25.40 -1.41 15.67
N ALA A 546 -26.13 -0.51 16.28
CA ALA A 546 -27.53 -0.25 15.94
C ALA A 546 -27.64 0.54 14.61
N GLY A 547 -28.71 0.33 13.86
CA GLY A 547 -29.02 1.07 12.62
C GLY A 547 -28.73 0.31 11.34
N PRO A 548 -28.95 0.93 10.16
CA PRO A 548 -28.64 0.33 8.87
C PRO A 548 -27.13 0.17 8.70
N ARG A 549 -26.69 -1.01 8.22
CA ARG A 549 -25.27 -1.37 8.08
C ARG A 549 -24.94 -1.82 6.69
N ALA A 550 -23.74 -1.47 6.22
CA ALA A 550 -23.20 -1.97 4.97
C ALA A 550 -21.81 -2.55 5.20
N LEU A 551 -21.60 -3.78 4.77
CA LEU A 551 -20.30 -4.44 4.78
C LEU A 551 -19.58 -4.17 3.45
N ILE A 552 -18.35 -3.67 3.51
CA ILE A 552 -17.46 -3.55 2.34
C ILE A 552 -16.33 -4.55 2.50
N VAL A 553 -16.27 -5.47 1.56
CA VAL A 553 -15.15 -6.43 1.45
C VAL A 553 -14.05 -5.79 0.63
N GLY A 554 -12.84 -5.69 1.20
CA GLY A 554 -11.67 -5.12 0.53
C GLY A 554 -11.20 -5.94 -0.68
N ASP A 555 -10.39 -5.33 -1.54
CA ASP A 555 -9.80 -6.02 -2.70
C ASP A 555 -8.62 -6.94 -2.33
N GLY A 556 -8.14 -6.86 -1.09
CA GLY A 556 -6.96 -7.56 -0.59
C GLY A 556 -5.68 -6.74 -0.75
N PRO A 557 -4.51 -7.40 -0.80
CA PRO A 557 -3.25 -6.70 -0.94
C PRO A 557 -3.15 -6.01 -2.30
N ARG A 558 -2.43 -4.89 -2.34
CA ARG A 558 -2.12 -4.21 -3.60
C ARG A 558 -1.41 -5.16 -4.55
N LYS A 559 -1.79 -5.12 -5.82
CA LYS A 559 -1.22 -5.89 -6.94
C LYS A 559 -0.87 -4.93 -8.07
N LEU A 560 -0.12 -5.38 -9.07
CA LEU A 560 -0.09 -4.68 -10.36
C LEU A 560 -1.48 -4.73 -11.01
N GLY A 561 -1.79 -3.76 -11.85
CA GLY A 561 -3.08 -3.59 -12.48
C GLY A 561 -3.93 -2.52 -11.78
N ASN A 562 -5.23 -2.76 -11.64
CA ASN A 562 -6.19 -1.75 -11.22
C ASN A 562 -6.30 -1.55 -9.69
N SER A 563 -5.39 -2.10 -8.91
CA SER A 563 -5.57 -2.24 -7.46
C SER A 563 -5.79 -0.90 -6.73
N THR A 564 -5.04 0.16 -7.10
CA THR A 564 -5.20 1.49 -6.49
C THR A 564 -6.53 2.13 -6.90
N ALA A 565 -6.92 1.98 -8.17
CA ALA A 565 -8.22 2.44 -8.64
C ALA A 565 -9.38 1.67 -7.98
N ASN A 566 -9.19 0.36 -7.69
CA ASN A 566 -10.16 -0.42 -6.94
C ASN A 566 -10.33 0.12 -5.51
N ASP A 567 -9.23 0.44 -4.81
CA ASP A 567 -9.28 1.02 -3.46
C ASP A 567 -9.97 2.40 -3.45
N TYR A 568 -9.74 3.23 -4.48
CA TYR A 568 -10.46 4.47 -4.70
C TYR A 568 -11.98 4.24 -4.85
N VAL A 569 -12.41 3.27 -5.66
CA VAL A 569 -13.83 2.95 -5.84
C VAL A 569 -14.45 2.47 -4.51
N LEU A 570 -13.74 1.62 -3.76
CA LEU A 570 -14.20 1.16 -2.44
C LEU A 570 -14.35 2.32 -1.45
N ALA A 571 -13.41 3.27 -1.45
CA ALA A 571 -13.47 4.48 -0.63
C ALA A 571 -14.67 5.36 -1.00
N MET A 572 -14.97 5.51 -2.30
CA MET A 572 -16.13 6.25 -2.76
C MET A 572 -17.46 5.56 -2.40
N ILE A 573 -17.51 4.23 -2.43
CA ILE A 573 -18.66 3.45 -1.93
C ILE A 573 -18.88 3.76 -0.43
N ALA A 574 -17.82 3.66 0.37
CA ALA A 574 -17.88 3.93 1.81
C ALA A 574 -18.40 5.35 2.10
N ARG A 575 -17.85 6.36 1.40
CA ARG A 575 -18.29 7.76 1.50
C ARG A 575 -19.77 7.91 1.24
N GLU A 576 -20.27 7.34 0.14
CA GLU A 576 -21.67 7.49 -0.26
C GLU A 576 -22.63 6.76 0.69
N LEU A 577 -22.26 5.58 1.18
CA LEU A 577 -23.00 4.87 2.19
C LEU A 577 -23.12 5.67 3.49
N LYS A 578 -22.03 6.28 3.97
CA LYS A 578 -22.05 7.18 5.15
C LYS A 578 -22.92 8.41 4.90
N HIS A 579 -22.93 8.96 3.69
CA HIS A 579 -23.82 10.07 3.31
C HIS A 579 -25.30 9.68 3.46
N HIS A 580 -25.62 8.42 3.19
CA HIS A 580 -26.96 7.85 3.38
C HIS A 580 -27.20 7.22 4.77
N GLN A 581 -26.33 7.57 5.75
CA GLN A 581 -26.46 7.18 7.16
C GLN A 581 -26.32 5.67 7.42
N TYR A 582 -25.68 4.93 6.53
CA TYR A 582 -25.27 3.57 6.84
C TYR A 582 -24.02 3.57 7.72
N GLN A 583 -23.99 2.69 8.70
CA GLN A 583 -22.77 2.32 9.40
C GLN A 583 -21.91 1.48 8.45
N VAL A 584 -20.72 1.96 8.13
CA VAL A 584 -19.82 1.27 7.21
C VAL A 584 -18.90 0.33 7.99
N VAL A 585 -19.08 -0.95 7.76
CA VAL A 585 -18.23 -2.02 8.27
C VAL A 585 -17.29 -2.48 7.14
N SER A 586 -16.00 -2.48 7.39
CA SER A 586 -15.01 -2.93 6.41
C SER A 586 -14.33 -4.21 6.85
N HIS A 587 -14.12 -5.14 5.90
CA HIS A 587 -13.33 -6.36 6.11
C HIS A 587 -12.13 -6.31 5.17
N SER A 588 -10.91 -6.15 5.72
CA SER A 588 -9.69 -6.05 4.93
C SER A 588 -8.45 -6.34 5.76
N ASN A 589 -7.46 -6.98 5.15
CA ASN A 589 -6.13 -7.18 5.73
C ASN A 589 -5.03 -6.38 4.99
N ASN A 590 -5.41 -5.40 4.17
CA ASN A 590 -4.47 -4.49 3.51
C ASN A 590 -4.23 -3.26 4.41
N PRO A 591 -3.07 -3.13 5.08
CA PRO A 591 -2.80 -2.02 6.00
C PRO A 591 -2.74 -0.65 5.31
N ASN A 592 -2.62 -0.63 3.98
CA ASN A 592 -2.49 0.57 3.18
C ASN A 592 -3.79 1.01 2.51
N SER A 593 -4.91 0.32 2.77
CA SER A 593 -6.21 0.66 2.18
C SER A 593 -6.81 1.91 2.82
N LEU A 594 -7.46 2.73 2.01
CA LEU A 594 -8.26 3.87 2.48
C LEU A 594 -9.37 3.45 3.46
N LEU A 595 -9.87 2.22 3.36
CA LEU A 595 -10.86 1.67 4.29
C LEU A 595 -10.34 1.54 5.74
N MET A 596 -9.02 1.66 5.96
CA MET A 596 -8.43 1.66 7.30
C MET A 596 -8.73 2.96 8.07
N THR A 597 -9.13 4.04 7.39
CA THR A 597 -9.41 5.33 8.01
C THR A 597 -10.76 5.33 8.72
N GLN A 598 -10.81 5.92 9.92
CA GLN A 598 -12.08 6.19 10.62
C GLN A 598 -12.99 7.16 9.84
N TRP A 599 -12.41 7.90 8.90
CA TRP A 599 -13.13 8.78 7.99
C TRP A 599 -14.15 8.04 7.11
N LEU A 600 -13.75 6.84 6.66
CA LEU A 600 -14.54 6.02 5.72
C LEU A 600 -15.24 4.84 6.39
N SER A 601 -14.62 4.21 7.39
CA SER A 601 -15.17 3.03 8.05
C SER A 601 -15.47 3.31 9.52
N ASP A 602 -16.66 2.94 9.96
CA ASP A 602 -17.03 3.00 11.37
C ASP A 602 -16.44 1.82 12.15
N LYS A 603 -16.28 0.67 11.47
CA LYS A 603 -15.57 -0.50 11.97
C LYS A 603 -14.73 -1.14 10.88
N VAL A 604 -13.57 -1.69 11.26
CA VAL A 604 -12.68 -2.43 10.37
C VAL A 604 -12.30 -3.76 11.03
N TYR A 605 -12.57 -4.86 10.36
CA TYR A 605 -12.12 -6.19 10.74
C TYR A 605 -10.86 -6.55 9.95
N LEU A 606 -9.72 -6.64 10.66
CA LEU A 606 -8.37 -6.87 10.13
C LEU A 606 -8.12 -8.37 9.96
N GLU A 607 -8.88 -8.99 9.06
CA GLU A 607 -8.89 -10.44 8.90
C GLU A 607 -8.58 -10.88 7.46
N PRO A 608 -8.07 -12.11 7.27
CA PRO A 608 -7.82 -12.66 5.94
C PRO A 608 -9.06 -12.67 5.07
N MET A 609 -8.85 -12.58 3.75
CA MET A 609 -9.92 -12.59 2.74
C MET A 609 -10.36 -14.03 2.45
N THR A 610 -10.94 -14.72 3.46
CA THR A 610 -11.43 -16.11 3.39
C THR A 610 -12.93 -16.17 3.65
N GLU A 611 -13.60 -17.23 3.12
CA GLU A 611 -15.04 -17.45 3.34
C GLU A 611 -15.37 -17.52 4.84
N GLU A 612 -14.55 -18.23 5.62
CA GLU A 612 -14.71 -18.36 7.07
C GLU A 612 -14.69 -16.98 7.78
N ALA A 613 -13.71 -16.15 7.44
CA ALA A 613 -13.53 -14.86 8.11
C ALA A 613 -14.65 -13.87 7.75
N VAL A 614 -14.98 -13.75 6.46
CA VAL A 614 -16.03 -12.85 5.98
C VAL A 614 -17.41 -13.27 6.49
N ALA A 615 -17.71 -14.59 6.46
CA ALA A 615 -18.96 -15.12 7.01
C ALA A 615 -19.10 -14.86 8.52
N SER A 616 -18.00 -14.95 9.28
CA SER A 616 -18.02 -14.66 10.72
C SER A 616 -18.38 -13.18 10.99
N VAL A 617 -17.81 -12.24 10.23
CA VAL A 617 -18.15 -10.81 10.33
C VAL A 617 -19.62 -10.57 9.93
N ALA A 618 -20.08 -11.18 8.82
CA ALA A 618 -21.46 -11.01 8.36
C ALA A 618 -22.48 -11.57 9.37
N ARG A 619 -22.16 -12.66 10.06
CA ARG A 619 -23.01 -13.23 11.13
C ARG A 619 -23.11 -12.30 12.33
N LEU A 620 -22.01 -11.65 12.73
CA LEU A 620 -21.98 -10.70 13.84
C LEU A 620 -22.74 -9.41 13.48
N GLU A 621 -22.37 -8.80 12.36
CA GLU A 621 -22.84 -7.45 11.98
C GLU A 621 -24.23 -7.46 11.32
N ARG A 622 -24.63 -8.56 10.65
CA ARG A 622 -25.91 -8.68 9.92
C ARG A 622 -26.19 -7.46 9.02
N PRO A 623 -25.34 -7.17 8.04
CA PRO A 623 -25.47 -5.96 7.22
C PRO A 623 -26.69 -6.03 6.30
N ASP A 624 -27.31 -4.88 5.99
CA ASP A 624 -28.37 -4.79 4.98
C ASP A 624 -27.81 -4.99 3.57
N TYR A 625 -26.62 -4.47 3.32
CA TYR A 625 -25.88 -4.59 2.05
C TYR A 625 -24.49 -5.12 2.28
N ALA A 626 -23.99 -5.94 1.36
CA ALA A 626 -22.58 -6.34 1.31
C ALA A 626 -22.00 -6.08 -0.09
N PHE A 627 -21.00 -5.19 -0.16
CA PHE A 627 -20.30 -4.87 -1.40
C PHE A 627 -19.06 -5.73 -1.51
N VAL A 628 -18.99 -6.55 -2.56
CA VAL A 628 -17.93 -7.56 -2.75
C VAL A 628 -17.22 -7.33 -4.09
N PRO A 629 -15.88 -7.25 -4.13
CA PRO A 629 -15.14 -7.09 -5.38
C PRO A 629 -15.41 -8.22 -6.39
N ALA A 630 -15.38 -7.89 -7.67
CA ALA A 630 -15.45 -8.88 -8.76
C ALA A 630 -14.30 -9.91 -8.63
N GLY A 631 -14.55 -11.14 -8.99
CA GLY A 631 -13.59 -12.24 -8.81
C GLY A 631 -13.53 -12.82 -7.39
N LYS A 632 -14.37 -12.31 -6.46
CA LYS A 632 -14.52 -12.84 -5.08
C LYS A 632 -15.96 -13.20 -4.75
N GLN A 633 -16.72 -13.68 -5.74
CA GLN A 633 -18.13 -14.03 -5.59
C GLN A 633 -18.36 -15.17 -4.56
N GLU A 634 -17.34 -16.02 -4.32
CA GLU A 634 -17.36 -17.03 -3.25
C GLU A 634 -17.55 -16.38 -1.86
N LEU A 635 -16.94 -15.22 -1.61
CA LEU A 635 -17.12 -14.49 -0.35
C LEU A 635 -18.57 -13.96 -0.23
N GLY A 636 -19.15 -13.47 -1.33
CA GLY A 636 -20.56 -13.07 -1.38
C GLY A 636 -21.51 -14.23 -1.03
N ARG A 637 -21.30 -15.41 -1.62
CA ARG A 637 -22.06 -16.62 -1.30
C ARG A 637 -21.90 -17.06 0.15
N ALA A 638 -20.70 -16.86 0.72
CA ALA A 638 -20.48 -17.17 2.15
C ALA A 638 -21.28 -16.21 3.06
N ILE A 639 -21.38 -14.94 2.69
CA ILE A 639 -22.22 -13.94 3.40
C ILE A 639 -23.70 -14.35 3.33
N GLU A 640 -24.23 -14.65 2.14
CA GLU A 640 -25.63 -15.04 1.93
C GLU A 640 -26.04 -16.27 2.74
N ARG A 641 -25.12 -17.26 2.88
CA ARG A 641 -25.36 -18.46 3.70
C ARG A 641 -25.63 -18.15 5.17
N VAL A 642 -24.94 -17.19 5.75
CA VAL A 642 -25.00 -16.88 7.19
C VAL A 642 -25.91 -15.69 7.50
N SER A 643 -26.18 -14.84 6.53
CA SER A 643 -27.05 -13.67 6.63
C SER A 643 -27.96 -13.56 5.39
N PRO A 644 -29.01 -14.41 5.29
CA PRO A 644 -29.85 -14.49 4.08
C PRO A 644 -30.62 -13.20 3.75
N THR A 645 -30.73 -12.28 4.69
CA THR A 645 -31.38 -10.98 4.49
C THR A 645 -30.44 -9.93 3.88
N THR A 646 -29.14 -10.20 3.88
CA THR A 646 -28.14 -9.29 3.32
C THR A 646 -28.22 -9.28 1.79
N LYS A 647 -28.35 -8.11 1.19
CA LYS A 647 -28.27 -7.95 -0.26
C LYS A 647 -26.80 -7.85 -0.68
N VAL A 648 -26.28 -8.88 -1.34
CA VAL A 648 -24.93 -8.87 -1.89
C VAL A 648 -24.90 -8.10 -3.21
N VAL A 649 -23.97 -7.16 -3.33
CA VAL A 649 -23.71 -6.33 -4.51
C VAL A 649 -22.29 -6.59 -4.99
N VAL A 650 -22.13 -7.14 -6.19
CA VAL A 650 -20.82 -7.34 -6.81
C VAL A 650 -20.33 -6.01 -7.40
N ILE A 651 -19.10 -5.62 -7.06
CA ILE A 651 -18.46 -4.42 -7.59
C ILE A 651 -17.76 -4.80 -8.90
N GLU A 652 -18.51 -4.84 -9.99
CA GLU A 652 -18.02 -5.28 -11.31
C GLU A 652 -16.84 -4.40 -11.79
N ALA A 653 -16.79 -3.15 -11.39
CA ALA A 653 -15.68 -2.22 -11.70
C ALA A 653 -14.30 -2.72 -11.23
N THR A 654 -14.23 -3.61 -10.26
CA THR A 654 -12.96 -4.18 -9.76
C THR A 654 -12.47 -5.37 -10.60
N GLN A 655 -13.19 -5.75 -11.66
CA GLN A 655 -12.78 -6.82 -12.56
C GLN A 655 -11.49 -6.43 -13.29
N ILE A 656 -10.54 -7.34 -13.36
CA ILE A 656 -9.34 -7.16 -14.19
C ILE A 656 -9.76 -7.42 -15.64
N PRO A 657 -9.61 -6.46 -16.56
CA PRO A 657 -9.95 -6.64 -17.95
C PRO A 657 -9.18 -7.83 -18.55
N LYS A 658 -9.84 -8.68 -19.30
CA LYS A 658 -9.15 -9.68 -20.12
C LYS A 658 -8.28 -8.93 -21.13
N ASN A 659 -7.03 -9.38 -21.30
CA ASN A 659 -6.05 -8.76 -22.20
C ASN A 659 -6.64 -8.57 -23.62
N VAL A 660 -7.07 -7.38 -23.93
CA VAL A 660 -7.40 -6.99 -25.30
C VAL A 660 -6.18 -6.26 -25.84
N VAL A 661 -5.30 -6.99 -26.50
CA VAL A 661 -4.21 -6.38 -27.27
C VAL A 661 -4.78 -6.06 -28.67
N SER A 662 -5.38 -4.90 -28.81
CA SER A 662 -5.77 -4.36 -30.10
C SER A 662 -4.62 -3.55 -30.69
N SER A 663 -4.31 -3.77 -31.97
CA SER A 663 -3.39 -2.94 -32.74
C SER A 663 -4.11 -1.79 -33.46
N ILE A 664 -5.39 -1.61 -33.23
CA ILE A 664 -6.31 -0.72 -33.95
C ILE A 664 -6.86 0.32 -32.96
N PRO A 665 -7.03 1.57 -33.34
CA PRO A 665 -7.67 2.58 -32.49
C PRO A 665 -9.06 2.12 -32.06
N THR A 666 -9.31 2.11 -30.75
CA THR A 666 -10.60 1.74 -30.18
C THR A 666 -11.32 2.99 -29.71
N LEU A 667 -12.63 2.98 -29.87
CA LEU A 667 -13.55 3.90 -29.23
C LEU A 667 -14.28 3.18 -28.12
N GLU A 668 -14.56 3.87 -27.04
CA GLU A 668 -15.31 3.34 -25.91
C GLU A 668 -16.49 4.27 -25.62
N PHE A 669 -17.71 3.76 -25.84
CA PHE A 669 -18.91 4.42 -25.37
C PHE A 669 -19.10 4.07 -23.89
N ASN A 670 -19.35 5.07 -23.06
CA ASN A 670 -19.58 4.91 -21.63
C ASN A 670 -21.02 5.29 -21.27
N GLY A 671 -21.72 4.44 -20.52
CA GLY A 671 -23.11 4.63 -20.15
C GLY A 671 -23.46 4.11 -18.75
N LEU A 672 -24.48 4.73 -18.13
CA LEU A 672 -25.13 4.24 -16.91
C LEU A 672 -26.48 3.63 -17.32
N PHE A 673 -26.77 2.41 -16.90
CA PHE A 673 -28.06 1.74 -17.06
C PHE A 673 -28.74 1.62 -15.70
N ASP A 674 -29.97 2.13 -15.59
CA ASP A 674 -30.75 2.08 -14.34
C ASP A 674 -31.70 0.87 -14.24
N GLY A 675 -31.70 -0.01 -15.27
CA GLY A 675 -32.62 -1.13 -15.42
C GLY A 675 -33.76 -0.84 -16.41
N GLN A 676 -33.89 0.40 -16.87
CA GLN A 676 -34.89 0.82 -17.86
C GLN A 676 -34.31 1.73 -18.95
N VAL A 677 -33.49 2.67 -18.58
CA VAL A 677 -32.92 3.71 -19.45
C VAL A 677 -31.40 3.67 -19.38
N VAL A 678 -30.75 3.86 -20.55
CA VAL A 678 -29.30 4.10 -20.63
C VAL A 678 -29.04 5.59 -20.69
N TYR A 679 -28.25 6.10 -19.73
CA TYR A 679 -27.79 7.48 -19.69
C TYR A 679 -26.38 7.55 -20.29
N GLN A 680 -26.21 8.32 -21.36
CA GLN A 680 -24.91 8.50 -22.01
C GLN A 680 -23.97 9.31 -21.10
N LEU A 681 -22.76 8.79 -20.83
CA LEU A 681 -21.68 9.47 -20.10
C LEU A 681 -20.62 10.06 -21.04
N GLY A 682 -20.57 9.58 -22.28
CA GLY A 682 -19.70 10.08 -23.32
C GLY A 682 -18.85 8.99 -24.00
N VAL A 683 -18.04 9.41 -24.98
CA VAL A 683 -17.17 8.52 -25.74
C VAL A 683 -15.72 8.90 -25.51
N THR A 684 -14.90 7.89 -25.20
CA THR A 684 -13.44 8.03 -25.12
C THR A 684 -12.78 7.37 -26.33
N GLY A 685 -11.66 7.92 -26.76
CA GLY A 685 -10.86 7.38 -27.86
C GLY A 685 -9.47 6.97 -27.40
N GLU A 686 -8.99 5.81 -27.84
CA GLU A 686 -7.63 5.37 -27.53
C GLU A 686 -6.61 6.17 -28.36
N LEU A 687 -5.53 6.64 -27.71
CA LEU A 687 -4.42 7.34 -28.34
C LEU A 687 -3.24 6.41 -28.55
N LYS A 688 -2.68 6.39 -29.76
CA LYS A 688 -1.36 5.79 -30.02
C LYS A 688 -0.30 6.72 -29.49
N ASP A 689 0.28 6.42 -28.34
CA ASP A 689 1.39 7.20 -27.82
C ASP A 689 2.67 6.87 -28.60
N GLN A 690 3.27 7.87 -29.21
CA GLN A 690 4.55 7.76 -29.92
C GLN A 690 5.77 7.89 -28.98
N GLY A 691 5.56 7.96 -27.66
CA GLY A 691 6.58 8.17 -26.65
C GLY A 691 7.40 6.92 -26.35
N VAL A 692 8.68 6.97 -26.70
CA VAL A 692 9.79 6.14 -26.20
C VAL A 692 9.60 4.61 -26.31
N GLY A 693 9.82 4.09 -27.53
CA GLY A 693 9.94 2.66 -27.78
C GLY A 693 8.63 2.03 -28.29
N LYS A 694 8.72 0.86 -28.89
CA LYS A 694 7.68 0.11 -29.60
C LYS A 694 6.46 -0.31 -28.73
N TYR A 695 6.15 0.37 -27.63
CA TYR A 695 5.14 -0.05 -26.65
C TYR A 695 3.96 0.90 -26.69
N GLN A 696 2.78 0.32 -26.86
CA GLN A 696 1.52 1.01 -26.69
C GLN A 696 1.34 1.33 -25.19
N THR A 697 1.56 2.57 -24.83
CA THR A 697 1.06 3.10 -23.55
C THR A 697 -0.46 3.18 -23.69
N LEU A 698 -1.21 2.61 -22.78
CA LEU A 698 -2.66 2.79 -22.72
C LEU A 698 -2.92 4.26 -22.40
N ALA A 699 -3.24 5.03 -23.43
CA ALA A 699 -3.64 6.42 -23.31
C ALA A 699 -5.01 6.60 -23.95
N LYS A 700 -5.90 7.32 -23.23
CA LYS A 700 -7.27 7.60 -23.70
C LYS A 700 -7.52 9.09 -23.67
N ARG A 701 -8.28 9.60 -24.64
CA ARG A 701 -8.73 10.98 -24.67
C ARG A 701 -10.25 11.06 -24.50
N TYR A 702 -10.70 12.03 -23.74
CA TYR A 702 -12.08 12.42 -23.61
C TYR A 702 -12.23 13.91 -23.98
N PRO A 703 -13.24 14.29 -24.77
CA PRO A 703 -14.09 13.43 -25.62
C PRO A 703 -13.34 12.92 -26.85
N ALA A 704 -13.79 11.79 -27.40
CA ALA A 704 -13.33 11.36 -28.71
C ALA A 704 -13.89 12.32 -29.77
N HIS A 705 -13.03 12.77 -30.69
CA HIS A 705 -13.48 13.59 -31.84
C HIS A 705 -14.08 12.68 -32.91
N LEU A 706 -15.42 12.64 -33.00
CA LEU A 706 -16.16 11.81 -33.92
C LEU A 706 -16.94 12.68 -34.94
N GLU A 707 -17.04 12.21 -36.17
CA GLU A 707 -17.99 12.74 -37.11
C GLU A 707 -19.44 12.50 -36.64
N SER A 708 -20.36 13.43 -36.95
CA SER A 708 -21.74 13.42 -36.42
C SER A 708 -22.49 12.12 -36.71
N ASP A 709 -22.31 11.54 -37.90
CA ASP A 709 -23.00 10.31 -38.31
C ASP A 709 -22.46 9.09 -37.54
N LEU A 710 -21.14 9.02 -37.33
CA LEU A 710 -20.52 7.96 -36.53
C LEU A 710 -20.91 8.08 -35.06
N ALA A 711 -20.91 9.29 -34.49
CA ALA A 711 -21.33 9.53 -33.13
C ALA A 711 -22.77 9.07 -32.89
N THR A 712 -23.70 9.37 -33.81
CA THR A 712 -25.09 8.93 -33.73
C THR A 712 -25.23 7.42 -33.82
N LYS A 713 -24.51 6.77 -34.73
CA LYS A 713 -24.51 5.29 -34.85
C LYS A 713 -23.95 4.62 -33.58
N VAL A 714 -22.80 5.07 -33.07
CA VAL A 714 -22.16 4.53 -31.86
C VAL A 714 -23.11 4.65 -30.67
N THR A 715 -23.73 5.82 -30.48
CA THR A 715 -24.68 6.05 -29.38
C THR A 715 -25.88 5.08 -29.47
N ALA A 716 -26.57 5.05 -30.61
CA ALA A 716 -27.78 4.22 -30.74
C ALA A 716 -27.49 2.72 -30.62
N THR A 717 -26.35 2.27 -31.13
CA THR A 717 -25.94 0.85 -31.05
C THR A 717 -25.58 0.49 -29.59
N SER A 718 -24.82 1.38 -28.91
CA SER A 718 -24.41 1.15 -27.52
C SER A 718 -25.60 1.15 -26.56
N GLU A 719 -26.55 2.08 -26.72
CA GLU A 719 -27.75 2.12 -25.89
C GLU A 719 -28.57 0.83 -26.03
N ARG A 720 -28.72 0.34 -27.26
CA ARG A 720 -29.40 -0.94 -27.50
C ARG A 720 -28.65 -2.12 -26.90
N ALA A 721 -27.33 -2.16 -27.02
CA ALA A 721 -26.52 -3.25 -26.51
C ALA A 721 -26.55 -3.27 -24.95
N ILE A 722 -26.39 -2.12 -24.31
CA ILE A 722 -26.43 -2.00 -22.83
C ILE A 722 -27.84 -2.33 -22.30
N SER A 723 -28.92 -1.90 -23.01
CA SER A 723 -30.29 -2.17 -22.55
C SER A 723 -30.70 -3.65 -22.54
N GLN A 724 -29.89 -4.52 -23.14
CA GLN A 724 -30.09 -5.97 -23.09
C GLN A 724 -29.53 -6.62 -21.82
N HIS A 725 -28.79 -5.88 -20.99
CA HIS A 725 -28.30 -6.39 -19.72
C HIS A 725 -29.42 -6.48 -18.68
N GLU A 726 -29.35 -7.52 -17.84
CA GLU A 726 -30.36 -7.75 -16.79
C GLU A 726 -30.11 -6.90 -15.55
N THR A 727 -28.86 -6.42 -15.32
CA THR A 727 -28.45 -5.74 -14.10
C THR A 727 -28.18 -4.25 -14.36
N PRO A 728 -28.71 -3.34 -13.50
CA PRO A 728 -28.33 -1.95 -13.52
C PRO A 728 -26.85 -1.77 -13.20
N GLY A 729 -26.17 -0.83 -13.88
CA GLY A 729 -24.74 -0.64 -13.68
C GLY A 729 -24.10 0.41 -14.58
N LEU A 730 -22.79 0.56 -14.43
CA LEU A 730 -21.92 1.36 -15.29
C LEU A 730 -21.31 0.45 -16.36
N TYR A 731 -21.55 0.74 -17.61
CA TYR A 731 -21.15 -0.10 -18.74
C TYR A 731 -20.32 0.66 -19.75
N GLN A 732 -19.44 -0.05 -20.45
CA GLN A 732 -18.74 0.41 -21.64
C GLN A 732 -19.02 -0.52 -22.81
N VAL A 733 -19.03 0.07 -24.01
CA VAL A 733 -19.13 -0.65 -25.28
C VAL A 733 -17.89 -0.31 -26.08
N LEU A 734 -17.11 -1.34 -26.43
CA LEU A 734 -15.87 -1.20 -27.19
C LEU A 734 -16.15 -1.30 -28.69
N TYR A 735 -15.50 -0.43 -29.47
CA TYR A 735 -15.56 -0.41 -30.91
C TYR A 735 -14.15 -0.47 -31.50
N GLN A 736 -13.94 -1.37 -32.46
CA GLN A 736 -12.83 -1.27 -33.41
C GLN A 736 -13.22 -0.40 -34.59
N VAL A 737 -12.44 0.63 -34.86
CA VAL A 737 -12.66 1.51 -36.02
C VAL A 737 -11.61 1.17 -37.05
N ASP A 738 -12.02 0.53 -38.17
CA ASP A 738 -11.18 0.36 -39.36
C ASP A 738 -11.26 1.63 -40.26
N GLY A 739 -10.24 1.93 -41.04
CA GLY A 739 -10.04 3.20 -41.72
C GLY A 739 -11.19 3.74 -42.59
N ASP A 740 -12.24 2.96 -42.87
CA ASP A 740 -13.43 3.34 -43.64
C ASP A 740 -14.72 3.53 -42.79
N ALA A 741 -14.59 3.86 -41.51
CA ALA A 741 -15.66 4.38 -40.63
C ALA A 741 -16.84 3.41 -40.30
N GLU A 742 -16.76 2.14 -40.53
CA GLU A 742 -17.70 1.16 -39.96
C GLU A 742 -17.09 0.55 -38.69
N GLY A 743 -17.46 1.12 -37.51
CA GLY A 743 -17.08 0.55 -36.22
C GLY A 743 -17.77 -0.81 -36.02
N VAL A 744 -16.99 -1.86 -35.81
CA VAL A 744 -17.51 -3.17 -35.38
C VAL A 744 -17.63 -3.16 -33.87
N HIS A 745 -18.83 -3.37 -33.36
CA HIS A 745 -19.08 -3.59 -31.91
C HIS A 745 -18.43 -4.89 -31.49
N GLU A 746 -17.54 -4.84 -30.45
CA GLU A 746 -16.84 -6.04 -30.00
C GLU A 746 -17.50 -6.65 -28.77
N ASP A 747 -17.78 -5.84 -27.71
CA ASP A 747 -18.34 -6.38 -26.46
C ASP A 747 -18.91 -5.28 -25.56
N VAL A 748 -19.90 -5.66 -24.72
CA VAL A 748 -20.40 -4.83 -23.63
C VAL A 748 -19.82 -5.36 -22.33
N SER A 749 -19.15 -4.51 -21.56
CA SER A 749 -18.55 -4.86 -20.28
C SER A 749 -18.81 -3.80 -19.23
N PRO A 750 -18.72 -4.12 -17.94
CA PRO A 750 -18.73 -3.13 -16.87
C PRO A 750 -17.56 -2.13 -17.03
N LEU A 751 -17.79 -0.85 -16.71
CA LEU A 751 -16.70 0.13 -16.59
C LEU A 751 -15.70 -0.35 -15.54
N THR A 752 -14.41 -0.25 -15.87
CA THR A 752 -13.35 -0.57 -14.91
C THR A 752 -13.13 0.57 -13.89
N ALA A 753 -12.53 0.26 -12.76
CA ALA A 753 -12.24 1.28 -11.74
C ALA A 753 -11.39 2.46 -12.26
N PRO A 754 -10.33 2.26 -13.10
CA PRO A 754 -9.63 3.35 -13.74
C PRO A 754 -10.52 4.22 -14.63
N ASP A 755 -11.43 3.61 -15.40
CA ASP A 755 -12.35 4.33 -16.28
C ASP A 755 -13.36 5.15 -15.46
N ILE A 756 -13.89 4.60 -14.37
CA ILE A 756 -14.76 5.33 -13.44
C ILE A 756 -14.04 6.54 -12.85
N ALA A 757 -12.79 6.37 -12.39
CA ALA A 757 -12.02 7.46 -11.83
C ALA A 757 -11.73 8.55 -12.88
N PHE A 758 -11.33 8.17 -14.09
CA PHE A 758 -11.13 9.10 -15.20
C PHE A 758 -12.42 9.85 -15.58
N MET A 759 -13.49 9.10 -15.82
CA MET A 759 -14.79 9.68 -16.18
C MET A 759 -15.36 10.58 -15.07
N THR A 760 -15.15 10.23 -13.82
CA THR A 760 -15.50 11.11 -12.66
C THR A 760 -14.82 12.46 -12.78
N LYS A 761 -13.52 12.52 -13.10
CA LYS A 761 -12.77 13.78 -13.26
C LYS A 761 -13.25 14.59 -14.47
N VAL A 762 -13.39 13.95 -15.63
CA VAL A 762 -13.75 14.67 -16.87
C VAL A 762 -15.20 15.14 -16.88
N LEU A 763 -16.11 14.42 -16.23
CA LEU A 763 -17.52 14.80 -16.12
C LEU A 763 -17.78 15.76 -14.94
N GLY A 764 -16.85 15.84 -13.96
CA GLY A 764 -17.05 16.62 -12.75
C GLY A 764 -18.15 16.05 -11.82
N MET A 765 -18.50 14.77 -11.99
CA MET A 765 -19.52 14.10 -11.19
C MET A 765 -19.03 12.73 -10.68
N ASN A 766 -19.30 12.40 -9.43
CA ASN A 766 -18.86 11.14 -8.82
C ASN A 766 -19.71 9.96 -9.31
N LEU A 767 -19.21 9.22 -10.30
CA LEU A 767 -19.93 8.09 -10.90
C LEU A 767 -20.13 6.94 -9.90
N THR A 768 -19.17 6.70 -9.01
CA THR A 768 -19.33 5.66 -7.96
C THR A 768 -20.46 6.00 -7.02
N ALA A 769 -20.59 7.27 -6.60
CA ALA A 769 -21.68 7.70 -5.75
C ALA A 769 -23.06 7.52 -6.42
N ILE A 770 -23.15 7.84 -7.71
CA ILE A 770 -24.35 7.63 -8.52
C ILE A 770 -24.70 6.14 -8.58
N TRP A 771 -23.71 5.28 -8.83
CA TRP A 771 -23.88 3.84 -8.88
C TRP A 771 -24.33 3.27 -7.52
N VAL A 772 -23.76 3.73 -6.39
CA VAL A 772 -24.19 3.31 -5.04
C VAL A 772 -25.65 3.66 -4.80
N ARG A 773 -26.09 4.90 -5.15
CA ARG A 773 -27.50 5.32 -5.04
C ARG A 773 -28.42 4.40 -5.83
N LEU A 774 -27.99 3.98 -7.03
CA LEU A 774 -28.73 3.02 -7.83
C LEU A 774 -28.87 1.67 -7.12
N MET A 775 -27.78 1.14 -6.55
CA MET A 775 -27.77 -0.17 -5.86
C MET A 775 -28.61 -0.18 -4.58
N ILE A 776 -28.65 0.95 -3.82
CA ILE A 776 -29.44 1.07 -2.60
C ILE A 776 -30.86 1.64 -2.82
N GLY A 777 -31.29 1.78 -4.09
CA GLY A 777 -32.64 2.26 -4.45
C GLY A 777 -32.90 3.74 -4.17
N ARG A 778 -31.87 4.58 -4.21
CA ARG A 778 -31.92 6.04 -3.97
C ARG A 778 -31.59 6.86 -5.21
N PHE A 779 -31.50 6.23 -6.39
CA PHE A 779 -31.18 6.89 -7.65
C PHE A 779 -32.36 7.71 -8.21
N SER A 780 -32.03 8.85 -8.82
CA SER A 780 -32.95 9.66 -9.60
C SER A 780 -32.27 10.15 -10.87
N GLY A 781 -32.79 9.80 -12.05
CA GLY A 781 -32.23 10.22 -13.34
C GLY A 781 -32.16 11.73 -13.55
N GLN A 782 -33.03 12.50 -12.86
CA GLN A 782 -32.99 13.97 -12.89
C GLN A 782 -31.68 14.55 -12.29
N ALA A 783 -31.05 13.83 -11.36
CA ALA A 783 -29.78 14.25 -10.76
C ALA A 783 -28.62 14.21 -11.77
N LEU A 784 -28.63 13.27 -12.72
CA LEU A 784 -27.63 13.17 -13.78
C LEU A 784 -27.72 14.33 -14.79
N VAL A 785 -28.92 14.70 -15.18
CA VAL A 785 -29.15 15.81 -16.12
C VAL A 785 -28.69 17.15 -15.54
N LYS A 786 -28.82 17.32 -14.22
CA LYS A 786 -28.43 18.56 -13.51
C LYS A 786 -26.92 18.68 -13.35
N ALA A 787 -26.25 17.57 -13.08
CA ALA A 787 -24.80 17.51 -12.86
C ALA A 787 -23.99 17.69 -14.16
N SER A 788 -24.52 17.28 -15.32
CA SER A 788 -23.85 17.42 -16.62
C SER A 788 -23.70 18.86 -17.11
N HIS A 789 -24.31 19.86 -16.41
CA HIS A 789 -24.27 21.28 -16.77
C HIS A 789 -23.31 22.12 -15.90
N GLU A 790 -22.81 21.58 -14.80
CA GLU A 790 -21.82 22.26 -13.94
C GLU A 790 -20.42 21.76 -14.32
N GLY A 791 -19.73 22.53 -15.13
CA GLY A 791 -18.55 22.11 -15.88
C GLY A 791 -17.35 21.65 -15.05
N SER A 792 -16.72 20.57 -15.50
CA SER A 792 -15.40 20.11 -15.09
C SER A 792 -14.29 20.97 -15.71
N ASP A 793 -13.20 21.19 -14.98
CA ASP A 793 -11.96 21.78 -15.52
C ASP A 793 -11.23 20.85 -16.54
N TYR A 794 -11.72 19.61 -16.74
CA TYR A 794 -11.12 18.55 -17.56
C TYR A 794 -11.99 18.12 -18.77
N HIS A 795 -12.74 19.05 -19.37
CA HIS A 795 -13.59 18.75 -20.55
C HIS A 795 -12.84 18.17 -21.75
N ASP A 796 -11.57 18.41 -21.87
CA ASP A 796 -10.66 17.80 -22.85
C ASP A 796 -9.42 17.33 -22.09
N ALA A 797 -9.34 16.02 -21.86
CA ALA A 797 -8.32 15.40 -21.02
C ALA A 797 -7.76 14.12 -21.62
N ILE A 798 -6.52 13.85 -21.30
CA ILE A 798 -5.81 12.64 -21.68
C ILE A 798 -5.48 11.85 -20.40
N TYR A 799 -5.87 10.60 -20.39
CA TYR A 799 -5.47 9.60 -19.39
C TYR A 799 -4.25 8.83 -19.92
N ARG A 800 -3.26 8.59 -19.08
CA ARG A 800 -2.07 7.79 -19.38
C ARG A 800 -1.78 6.81 -18.26
N ALA A 801 -1.73 5.52 -18.60
CA ALA A 801 -1.36 4.49 -17.64
C ALA A 801 0.16 4.42 -17.43
N HIS A 802 0.60 4.12 -16.20
CA HIS A 802 2.00 3.90 -15.85
C HIS A 802 2.34 2.42 -15.76
N PHE A 803 3.49 2.04 -16.35
CA PHE A 803 3.99 0.67 -16.35
C PHE A 803 5.35 0.58 -15.66
N PRO A 804 5.57 -0.40 -14.77
CA PRO A 804 6.79 -0.50 -13.97
C PRO A 804 7.93 -1.23 -14.70
N TYR A 805 8.09 -1.04 -15.99
CA TYR A 805 9.08 -1.78 -16.79
C TYR A 805 10.51 -1.59 -16.31
N ALA A 806 10.90 -0.36 -15.98
CA ALA A 806 12.24 -0.02 -15.54
C ALA A 806 12.57 -0.68 -14.19
N ASP A 807 11.59 -0.74 -13.28
CA ASP A 807 11.76 -1.25 -11.93
C ASP A 807 11.97 -2.77 -11.91
N TYR A 808 11.43 -3.48 -12.90
CA TYR A 808 11.61 -4.91 -13.07
C TYR A 808 12.62 -5.28 -14.16
N HIS A 809 13.41 -4.30 -14.65
CA HIS A 809 14.40 -4.52 -15.75
C HIS A 809 13.76 -5.14 -17.01
N LEU A 810 12.50 -4.83 -17.28
CA LEU A 810 11.76 -5.34 -18.44
C LEU A 810 12.01 -4.43 -19.64
N THR A 811 12.55 -4.98 -20.71
CA THR A 811 12.91 -4.20 -21.91
C THR A 811 11.88 -4.29 -23.02
N ASN A 812 11.02 -5.29 -23.06
CA ASN A 812 10.26 -5.65 -24.26
C ASN A 812 8.90 -6.33 -24.02
N GLN A 813 8.14 -5.99 -22.98
CA GLN A 813 6.80 -6.58 -22.82
C GLN A 813 5.70 -5.68 -23.43
N LYS A 814 4.69 -6.31 -24.01
CA LYS A 814 3.47 -5.60 -24.43
C LYS A 814 2.77 -5.09 -23.18
N SER A 815 2.38 -3.82 -23.16
CA SER A 815 1.58 -3.28 -22.07
C SER A 815 0.26 -4.04 -21.97
N ALA A 816 -0.07 -4.46 -20.73
CA ALA A 816 -1.34 -5.09 -20.43
C ALA A 816 -1.91 -4.45 -19.16
N PRO A 817 -3.22 -4.37 -18.99
CA PRO A 817 -3.84 -3.81 -17.77
C PRO A 817 -3.33 -4.46 -16.49
N ALA A 818 -2.96 -5.74 -16.53
CA ALA A 818 -2.41 -6.47 -15.40
C ALA A 818 -1.02 -6.02 -14.93
N THR A 819 -0.31 -5.19 -15.71
CA THR A 819 1.03 -4.68 -15.40
C THR A 819 1.06 -3.19 -15.07
N VAL A 820 -0.08 -2.53 -15.08
CA VAL A 820 -0.21 -1.10 -14.71
C VAL A 820 0.02 -0.94 -13.21
N ILE A 821 0.72 0.12 -12.79
CA ILE A 821 0.89 0.49 -11.37
C ILE A 821 0.09 1.72 -10.97
N GLY A 822 -0.25 2.58 -11.92
CA GLY A 822 -0.97 3.83 -11.69
C GLY A 822 -1.28 4.54 -12.98
N ALA A 823 -1.74 5.78 -12.90
CA ALA A 823 -2.04 6.60 -14.07
C ALA A 823 -1.82 8.09 -13.80
N GLN A 824 -1.81 8.88 -14.87
CA GLN A 824 -1.85 10.34 -14.84
C GLN A 824 -2.98 10.87 -15.71
N ILE A 825 -3.54 12.02 -15.33
CA ILE A 825 -4.49 12.76 -16.15
C ILE A 825 -3.87 14.12 -16.50
N GLU A 826 -3.92 14.47 -17.78
CA GLU A 826 -3.46 15.75 -18.30
C GLU A 826 -4.60 16.46 -19.03
N ARG A 827 -4.63 17.80 -18.98
CA ARG A 827 -5.47 18.58 -19.91
C ARG A 827 -4.89 18.45 -21.32
N ALA A 828 -5.72 18.15 -22.31
CA ALA A 828 -5.27 18.16 -23.69
C ALA A 828 -4.94 19.61 -24.12
N ASN A 829 -3.66 19.87 -24.42
CA ASN A 829 -3.25 21.15 -25.00
C ASN A 829 -3.67 21.20 -26.49
N LYS A 830 -4.15 22.34 -26.99
CA LYS A 830 -4.54 22.55 -28.38
C LYS A 830 -3.42 22.28 -29.42
N GLY A 831 -2.25 21.78 -29.01
CA GLY A 831 -1.11 21.45 -29.86
C GLY A 831 -0.62 20.02 -29.80
N SER A 832 -1.31 19.14 -29.08
CA SER A 832 -0.92 17.70 -28.92
C SER A 832 -1.47 16.79 -30.04
N GLU A 833 -1.84 17.34 -31.16
CA GLU A 833 -2.37 16.61 -32.33
C GLU A 833 -1.27 16.23 -33.37
N GLN A 834 0.00 16.05 -32.95
CA GLN A 834 1.03 15.53 -33.85
C GLN A 834 1.55 14.17 -33.40
#